data_171e4a6749d1dc2e7f3533839fae1843
#
_entry.id   171e4a6749d1dc2e7f3533839fae1843
#
_cell.length_a   1.000
_cell.length_b   1.000
_cell.length_c   1.000
_cell.angle_alpha   90.00
_cell.angle_beta   90.00
_cell.angle_gamma   90.00
#
_symmetry.space_group_name_H-M   'P 1'
#
loop_
_entity.id
_entity.type
_entity.pdbx_description
1 polymer ?
#
loop_
_entity_poly.entity_id
_entity_poly.type
_entity_poly.pdbx_seq_one_letter_code
_entity_poly.pdbx_strand_id
1 'polypeptide(L)'
;MASFTKWLLDHKVAVICVLVLLMALSVVGTILTDKESDVLSYLDPESDTSIGKQMLNEQYGIVGDTTIGISYLSREDIQRIVTFVDGTASDGAYDGMDENDIPTQSRAFSKIVEGKPLLSRNVVWIGSFDDLQEDGDLQTLLGIGGVLDVVQSDLDAMRAKFQDKFVKETNGETTYILNIYFSQSGSNNAVIEALDALEKEIQRILNERIEDGTITQIDDASQGYYFSGMAQNARILVDSSLNDMPKFVIAAVLVVFVILLLSSHSYLEPFIFLATLGISILLNMGTNVIAGNPIGTISTITSSCAVILQLAVAMDYSIFLSHSFQEELRTLKDPKIALMHAMPKTLKSILASALTTVGGFVALFFMNYGIGYDLGFVLAKGVILSLLAVIFIQPILLILTKKLIDKTHHNWIVTPRLNFVGKTITNKWVSVIVIVLCVAIAVPSAYFQGLVPLNYITFTNETPEEEKSLAQREVEGTNNQLILVIPYQYDGYGNIDLSKHYEFIDKIQQVGVTDETAPSTDFVEGDYVREDGNKFNPVSDVFTLASIVGPDLLDALQDSGRNALADSWFKLNQNDTTLKEQLNGQLFGSFISNVDDETEGSVHYMLYTINLEGDPEDIESYNTMLRIRDIANEMFDVDASGNRVYVTGLAQGAYDLFTVTPDDFTLVNILSAVIVFLVLLLTFRRPIMSVVLLLVIEAGIFANLTLAYLIGDKINFMAYLIVSAIELGATVDYAILFSSKYFEEKENCTGVVAVKNAVHRSAPSVITSASILIFTCVAVTLLTTNPIVGQITRLIAIGTCFSLILVFTLLPSILNINERVSRWYSIKKGKGDPDEGKDNVPIYEKKRQAKLEAKKLAMASVGADGDSVMIDADAGDGVKASDVLIDRGDEPKPAETGDGGDADDKAADDKADDEIMTTSDDDKK
;
A
#
# COMPACT_ATOMS: atom_id res chain seq x y z
N MET A 1 -6.33 -4.00 -39.95
CA MET A 1 -6.41 -5.02 -38.86
C MET A 1 -6.55 -6.45 -39.37
N ALA A 2 -7.51 -6.81 -40.24
CA ALA A 2 -7.59 -8.18 -40.80
C ALA A 2 -6.31 -8.65 -41.50
N SER A 3 -5.63 -7.76 -42.28
CA SER A 3 -4.31 -8.03 -42.86
C SER A 3 -3.21 -8.23 -41.81
N PHE A 4 -3.26 -7.46 -40.71
CA PHE A 4 -2.32 -7.61 -39.59
C PHE A 4 -2.53 -8.95 -38.88
N THR A 5 -3.77 -9.33 -38.59
CA THR A 5 -4.10 -10.63 -37.98
C THR A 5 -3.63 -11.79 -38.85
N LYS A 6 -3.79 -11.68 -40.17
CA LYS A 6 -3.28 -12.67 -41.12
C LYS A 6 -1.73 -12.75 -41.03
N TRP A 7 -1.04 -11.61 -41.10
CA TRP A 7 0.41 -11.54 -41.00
C TRP A 7 0.90 -12.17 -39.70
N LEU A 8 0.27 -11.84 -38.55
CA LEU A 8 0.59 -12.39 -37.24
C LEU A 8 0.51 -13.92 -37.20
N LEU A 9 -0.57 -14.48 -37.76
CA LEU A 9 -0.79 -15.93 -37.80
C LEU A 9 0.15 -16.65 -38.76
N ASP A 10 0.56 -16.02 -39.84
CA ASP A 10 1.50 -16.56 -40.80
C ASP A 10 2.95 -16.56 -40.25
N HIS A 11 3.30 -15.58 -39.38
CA HIS A 11 4.63 -15.43 -38.78
C HIS A 11 4.67 -15.86 -37.30
N LYS A 12 3.73 -16.68 -36.83
CA LYS A 12 3.58 -17.07 -35.41
C LYS A 12 4.86 -17.59 -34.76
N VAL A 13 5.71 -18.33 -35.48
CA VAL A 13 6.96 -18.88 -34.95
C VAL A 13 7.96 -17.74 -34.64
N ALA A 14 8.10 -16.79 -35.55
CA ALA A 14 8.97 -15.64 -35.33
C ALA A 14 8.52 -14.80 -34.12
N VAL A 15 7.19 -14.58 -33.98
CA VAL A 15 6.61 -13.86 -32.83
C VAL A 15 6.88 -14.61 -31.52
N ILE A 16 6.73 -15.94 -31.50
CA ILE A 16 7.04 -16.76 -30.31
C ILE A 16 8.53 -16.67 -29.96
N CYS A 17 9.44 -16.74 -30.95
CA CYS A 17 10.89 -16.63 -30.69
C CYS A 17 11.27 -15.26 -30.10
N VAL A 18 10.70 -14.17 -30.63
CA VAL A 18 10.90 -12.80 -30.08
C VAL A 18 10.35 -12.73 -28.66
N LEU A 19 9.16 -13.30 -28.43
CA LEU A 19 8.54 -13.32 -27.10
C LEU A 19 9.42 -14.05 -26.07
N VAL A 20 9.95 -15.23 -26.41
CA VAL A 20 10.83 -16.01 -25.51
C VAL A 20 12.10 -15.20 -25.19
N LEU A 21 12.67 -14.50 -26.18
CA LEU A 21 13.82 -13.63 -25.96
C LEU A 21 13.47 -12.48 -25.00
N LEU A 22 12.33 -11.80 -25.22
CA LEU A 22 11.88 -10.72 -24.34
C LEU A 22 11.60 -11.21 -22.92
N MET A 23 11.02 -12.40 -22.75
CA MET A 23 10.81 -13.01 -21.44
C MET A 23 12.14 -13.31 -20.74
N ALA A 24 13.14 -13.82 -21.44
CA ALA A 24 14.46 -14.06 -20.87
C ALA A 24 15.13 -12.75 -20.41
N LEU A 25 15.06 -11.70 -21.23
CA LEU A 25 15.54 -10.36 -20.85
C LEU A 25 14.77 -9.78 -19.67
N SER A 26 13.46 -10.03 -19.57
CA SER A 26 12.64 -9.56 -18.47
C SER A 26 12.99 -10.21 -17.14
N VAL A 27 13.36 -11.49 -17.13
CA VAL A 27 13.87 -12.15 -15.91
C VAL A 27 15.14 -11.44 -15.40
N VAL A 28 16.06 -11.14 -16.31
CA VAL A 28 17.28 -10.39 -15.96
C VAL A 28 16.93 -8.98 -15.44
N GLY A 29 16.04 -8.27 -16.13
CA GLY A 29 15.62 -6.93 -15.71
C GLY A 29 14.94 -6.92 -14.33
N THR A 30 14.14 -7.94 -13.99
CA THR A 30 13.52 -8.06 -12.67
C THR A 30 14.57 -8.22 -11.56
N ILE A 31 15.67 -8.94 -11.83
CA ILE A 31 16.78 -9.13 -10.87
C ILE A 31 17.58 -7.83 -10.69
N LEU A 32 17.72 -7.03 -11.75
CA LEU A 32 18.49 -5.78 -11.74
C LEU A 32 17.69 -4.57 -11.25
N THR A 33 16.42 -4.73 -10.94
CA THR A 33 15.57 -3.63 -10.43
C THR A 33 15.71 -3.55 -8.92
N ASP A 34 16.19 -2.41 -8.43
CA ASP A 34 16.26 -2.11 -7.00
C ASP A 34 14.90 -1.68 -6.45
N LYS A 35 14.70 -1.90 -5.16
CA LYS A 35 13.45 -1.58 -4.47
C LYS A 35 13.70 -0.60 -3.34
N GLU A 36 12.93 0.48 -3.31
CA GLU A 36 12.92 1.46 -2.24
C GLU A 36 11.66 1.29 -1.40
N SER A 37 11.82 1.30 -0.09
CA SER A 37 10.72 1.14 0.86
C SER A 37 10.61 2.28 1.86
N ASP A 38 11.59 3.19 1.89
CA ASP A 38 11.47 4.40 2.71
C ASP A 38 10.46 5.35 2.06
N VAL A 39 9.32 5.50 2.71
CA VAL A 39 8.22 6.37 2.27
C VAL A 39 8.68 7.83 2.17
N LEU A 40 9.54 8.28 3.08
CA LEU A 40 10.03 9.66 3.11
C LEU A 40 11.05 9.96 1.99
N SER A 41 11.61 8.94 1.33
CA SER A 41 12.51 9.13 0.18
C SER A 41 11.81 9.65 -1.08
N TYR A 42 10.48 9.59 -1.10
CA TYR A 42 9.63 10.07 -2.19
C TYR A 42 9.10 11.50 -1.98
N LEU A 43 9.44 12.15 -0.86
CA LEU A 43 9.15 13.57 -0.66
C LEU A 43 9.91 14.44 -1.67
N ASP A 44 9.37 15.64 -1.93
CA ASP A 44 10.04 16.62 -2.77
C ASP A 44 11.47 16.85 -2.23
N PRO A 45 12.52 16.86 -3.09
CA PRO A 45 13.88 17.19 -2.68
C PRO A 45 14.02 18.56 -1.99
N GLU A 46 13.06 19.49 -2.23
CA GLU A 46 13.02 20.80 -1.58
C GLU A 46 12.25 20.81 -0.25
N SER A 47 11.67 19.66 0.18
CA SER A 47 11.00 19.56 1.48
C SER A 47 11.99 19.63 2.64
N ASP A 48 11.54 20.13 3.79
CA ASP A 48 12.40 20.25 4.98
C ASP A 48 12.96 18.90 5.41
N THR A 49 12.14 17.84 5.36
CA THR A 49 12.58 16.45 5.65
C THR A 49 13.68 15.99 4.71
N SER A 50 13.54 16.21 3.38
CA SER A 50 14.53 15.77 2.39
C SER A 50 15.85 16.52 2.56
N ILE A 51 15.80 17.83 2.76
CA ILE A 51 16.97 18.66 2.99
C ILE A 51 17.63 18.28 4.33
N GLY A 52 16.85 18.07 5.39
CA GLY A 52 17.35 17.63 6.69
C GLY A 52 18.03 16.26 6.62
N LYS A 53 17.46 15.28 5.93
CA LYS A 53 18.10 13.98 5.67
C LYS A 53 19.41 14.13 4.86
N GLN A 54 19.43 15.00 3.87
CA GLN A 54 20.64 15.28 3.11
C GLN A 54 21.74 15.84 4.00
N MET A 55 21.41 16.81 4.87
CA MET A 55 22.35 17.39 5.82
C MET A 55 22.87 16.36 6.83
N LEU A 56 22.01 15.47 7.33
CA LEU A 56 22.44 14.36 8.19
C LEU A 56 23.46 13.45 7.49
N ASN A 57 23.22 13.11 6.22
CA ASN A 57 24.17 12.30 5.47
C ASN A 57 25.48 13.03 5.19
N GLU A 58 25.42 14.31 4.76
CA GLU A 58 26.60 15.10 4.41
C GLU A 58 27.46 15.40 5.64
N GLN A 59 26.84 15.73 6.78
CA GLN A 59 27.55 16.18 7.98
C GLN A 59 27.93 15.04 8.96
N TYR A 60 27.11 14.00 9.03
CA TYR A 60 27.26 12.91 10.01
C TYR A 60 27.36 11.52 9.36
N GLY A 61 27.18 11.40 8.05
CA GLY A 61 27.15 10.10 7.36
C GLY A 61 25.93 9.25 7.73
N ILE A 62 24.89 9.82 8.34
CA ILE A 62 23.67 9.12 8.75
C ILE A 62 22.65 9.17 7.62
N VAL A 63 22.23 7.99 7.15
CA VAL A 63 21.20 7.82 6.13
C VAL A 63 19.98 7.09 6.68
N GLY A 64 20.19 6.14 7.59
CA GLY A 64 19.15 5.40 8.29
C GLY A 64 19.48 5.24 9.76
N ASP A 65 18.46 5.07 10.58
CA ASP A 65 18.59 4.86 12.02
C ASP A 65 17.61 3.77 12.48
N THR A 66 17.96 3.14 13.59
CA THR A 66 17.06 2.27 14.35
C THR A 66 17.31 2.43 15.84
N THR A 67 16.22 2.50 16.59
CA THR A 67 16.24 2.47 18.05
C THR A 67 15.69 1.12 18.50
N ILE A 68 16.36 0.48 19.42
CA ILE A 68 15.97 -0.83 19.94
C ILE A 68 15.83 -0.72 21.45
N GLY A 69 14.65 -1.11 21.96
CA GLY A 69 14.45 -1.31 23.40
C GLY A 69 14.52 -2.79 23.72
N ILE A 70 15.32 -3.15 24.74
CA ILE A 70 15.50 -4.54 25.18
C ILE A 70 15.27 -4.61 26.69
N SER A 71 14.28 -5.40 27.09
CA SER A 71 13.88 -5.62 28.47
C SER A 71 14.35 -6.97 28.99
N TYR A 72 14.40 -7.12 30.31
CA TYR A 72 14.71 -8.36 31.02
C TYR A 72 16.16 -8.86 30.93
N LEU A 73 17.00 -8.26 30.10
CA LEU A 73 18.43 -8.64 30.00
C LEU A 73 19.32 -7.88 31.02
N SER A 74 20.39 -8.53 31.44
CA SER A 74 21.43 -7.89 32.21
C SER A 74 22.27 -6.92 31.36
N ARG A 75 22.95 -5.98 32.01
CA ARG A 75 23.85 -5.07 31.30
C ARG A 75 24.96 -5.81 30.54
N GLU A 76 25.46 -6.94 31.09
CA GLU A 76 26.46 -7.78 30.43
C GLU A 76 25.92 -8.40 29.15
N ASP A 77 24.64 -8.85 29.15
CA ASP A 77 24.00 -9.38 27.97
C ASP A 77 23.78 -8.29 26.90
N ILE A 78 23.45 -7.06 27.30
CA ILE A 78 23.37 -5.91 26.40
C ILE A 78 24.74 -5.59 25.79
N GLN A 79 25.83 -5.62 26.57
CA GLN A 79 27.17 -5.44 26.05
C GLN A 79 27.55 -6.51 25.02
N ARG A 80 27.10 -7.75 25.19
CA ARG A 80 27.28 -8.81 24.17
C ARG A 80 26.58 -8.44 22.86
N ILE A 81 25.38 -7.87 22.94
CA ILE A 81 24.63 -7.39 21.77
C ILE A 81 25.36 -6.22 21.11
N VAL A 82 25.86 -5.25 21.88
CA VAL A 82 26.62 -4.12 21.33
C VAL A 82 27.90 -4.61 20.64
N THR A 83 28.64 -5.53 21.24
CA THR A 83 29.85 -6.14 20.63
C THR A 83 29.52 -6.90 19.33
N PHE A 84 28.33 -7.52 19.27
CA PHE A 84 27.86 -8.17 18.04
C PHE A 84 27.59 -7.15 16.91
N VAL A 85 27.19 -5.92 17.23
CA VAL A 85 26.90 -4.85 16.27
C VAL A 85 28.17 -4.12 15.83
N ASP A 86 28.91 -3.51 16.76
CA ASP A 86 30.01 -2.59 16.43
C ASP A 86 31.41 -3.16 16.71
N GLY A 87 31.49 -4.29 17.39
CA GLY A 87 32.79 -4.93 17.75
C GLY A 87 33.47 -4.34 18.93
N THR A 88 32.88 -3.34 19.62
CA THR A 88 33.46 -2.72 20.81
C THR A 88 33.15 -3.58 22.03
N ALA A 89 34.17 -4.05 22.70
CA ALA A 89 34.06 -4.71 23.99
C ALA A 89 34.50 -3.73 25.08
N SER A 90 33.67 -3.50 26.11
CA SER A 90 34.11 -2.73 27.27
C SER A 90 35.18 -3.51 28.05
N ASP A 91 36.16 -2.79 28.60
CA ASP A 91 37.21 -3.37 29.43
C ASP A 91 36.59 -4.11 30.62
N GLY A 92 36.81 -5.42 30.67
CA GLY A 92 36.34 -6.29 31.77
C GLY A 92 35.01 -7.02 31.51
N ALA A 93 34.20 -6.68 30.47
CA ALA A 93 32.92 -7.35 30.16
C ALA A 93 33.09 -8.84 29.90
N TYR A 94 34.29 -9.28 29.53
CA TYR A 94 34.62 -10.67 29.18
C TYR A 94 35.71 -11.29 30.01
N ASP A 95 36.06 -10.65 31.18
CA ASP A 95 37.07 -11.16 32.09
C ASP A 95 36.72 -12.57 32.56
N GLY A 96 37.60 -13.51 32.21
CA GLY A 96 37.47 -14.93 32.57
C GLY A 96 36.75 -15.80 31.52
N MET A 97 36.32 -15.24 30.40
CA MET A 97 35.84 -16.02 29.25
C MET A 97 37.01 -16.56 28.41
N ASP A 98 36.78 -17.69 27.74
CA ASP A 98 37.74 -18.23 26.76
C ASP A 98 37.76 -17.31 25.52
N GLU A 99 38.93 -17.02 24.94
CA GLU A 99 39.07 -16.14 23.75
C GLU A 99 38.16 -16.55 22.59
N ASN A 100 37.74 -17.83 22.51
CA ASN A 100 36.84 -18.32 21.48
C ASN A 100 35.34 -18.06 21.76
N ASP A 101 35.00 -17.66 22.99
CA ASP A 101 33.62 -17.39 23.42
C ASP A 101 33.32 -15.88 23.46
N ILE A 102 34.32 -15.03 23.24
CA ILE A 102 34.13 -13.59 23.15
C ILE A 102 33.40 -13.28 21.82
N PRO A 103 32.24 -12.61 21.87
CA PRO A 103 31.51 -12.23 20.66
C PRO A 103 32.40 -11.32 19.81
N THR A 104 32.41 -11.57 18.52
CA THR A 104 33.05 -10.70 17.52
C THR A 104 31.97 -10.00 16.70
N GLN A 105 32.31 -8.85 16.13
CA GLN A 105 31.40 -8.14 15.26
C GLN A 105 30.82 -9.08 14.20
N SER A 106 29.52 -9.03 14.05
CA SER A 106 28.82 -9.83 13.04
C SER A 106 29.24 -9.43 11.63
N ARG A 107 29.39 -10.45 10.76
CA ARG A 107 29.66 -10.23 9.33
C ARG A 107 28.59 -9.39 8.62
N ALA A 108 27.39 -9.37 9.15
CA ALA A 108 26.31 -8.53 8.62
C ALA A 108 26.61 -7.05 8.83
N PHE A 109 27.11 -6.68 10.00
CA PHE A 109 27.45 -5.28 10.36
C PHE A 109 28.82 -4.83 9.83
N SER A 110 29.76 -5.73 9.65
CA SER A 110 31.11 -5.40 9.13
C SER A 110 31.15 -5.21 7.60
N LYS A 111 30.03 -5.17 6.93
CA LYS A 111 29.94 -4.97 5.46
C LYS A 111 30.37 -3.56 5.08
N ILE A 112 31.03 -3.48 3.92
CA ILE A 112 31.30 -2.21 3.22
C ILE A 112 30.33 -2.15 2.03
N VAL A 113 29.50 -1.12 2.01
CA VAL A 113 28.53 -0.88 0.93
C VAL A 113 28.90 0.43 0.25
N GLU A 114 29.06 0.43 -1.06
CA GLU A 114 29.46 1.61 -1.85
C GLU A 114 30.74 2.32 -1.35
N GLY A 115 31.64 1.54 -0.75
CA GLY A 115 32.91 2.05 -0.23
C GLY A 115 32.85 2.69 1.18
N LYS A 116 31.67 2.65 1.83
CA LYS A 116 31.47 3.10 3.21
C LYS A 116 31.16 1.91 4.13
N PRO A 117 31.60 1.94 5.41
CA PRO A 117 31.14 0.98 6.42
C PRO A 117 29.61 1.06 6.54
N LEU A 118 28.95 -0.07 6.83
CA LEU A 118 27.49 -0.12 7.00
C LEU A 118 27.04 0.74 8.19
N LEU A 119 27.77 0.69 9.30
CA LEU A 119 27.55 1.58 10.45
C LEU A 119 28.21 2.93 10.18
N SER A 120 27.49 4.02 10.43
CA SER A 120 28.03 5.38 10.34
C SER A 120 28.84 5.75 11.59
N ARG A 121 28.51 5.15 12.75
CA ARG A 121 29.17 5.30 14.04
C ARG A 121 28.90 4.09 14.95
N ASN A 122 29.59 4.02 16.09
CA ASN A 122 29.33 3.01 17.12
C ASN A 122 27.93 3.12 17.69
N VAL A 123 27.44 2.02 18.29
CA VAL A 123 26.15 1.99 18.99
C VAL A 123 26.16 2.98 20.15
N VAL A 124 25.12 3.81 20.23
CA VAL A 124 24.96 4.78 21.32
C VAL A 124 24.00 4.20 22.35
N TRP A 125 24.50 3.99 23.58
CA TRP A 125 23.74 3.43 24.69
C TRP A 125 24.38 3.86 26.04
N ILE A 126 23.87 3.41 27.18
CA ILE A 126 24.40 3.78 28.49
C ILE A 126 25.89 3.39 28.68
N GLY A 127 26.32 2.26 28.08
CA GLY A 127 27.72 1.82 28.17
C GLY A 127 28.69 2.75 27.45
N SER A 128 28.24 3.45 26.39
CA SER A 128 29.07 4.45 25.70
C SER A 128 29.57 5.56 26.63
N PHE A 129 28.81 5.88 27.68
CA PHE A 129 29.25 6.82 28.71
C PHE A 129 30.24 6.19 29.70
N ASP A 130 30.03 4.93 30.11
CA ASP A 130 30.89 4.26 31.05
C ASP A 130 32.28 3.99 30.44
N ASP A 131 32.33 3.67 29.13
CA ASP A 131 33.60 3.53 28.41
C ASP A 131 34.41 4.83 28.41
N LEU A 132 33.74 6.00 28.28
CA LEU A 132 34.39 7.32 28.44
C LEU A 132 34.89 7.57 29.84
N GLN A 133 34.23 7.03 30.86
CA GLN A 133 34.61 7.24 32.26
C GLN A 133 35.72 6.27 32.74
N GLU A 134 35.75 5.05 32.22
CA GLU A 134 36.70 3.99 32.55
C GLU A 134 38.05 4.18 31.85
N ASP A 135 38.09 4.87 30.70
CA ASP A 135 39.35 5.29 30.11
C ASP A 135 40.08 6.22 31.09
N GLY A 136 41.10 5.68 31.73
CA GLY A 136 41.87 6.33 32.80
C GLY A 136 42.42 7.72 32.48
N ASP A 137 42.28 8.14 31.22
CA ASP A 137 42.69 9.44 30.70
C ASP A 137 41.70 10.54 31.04
N LEU A 138 40.38 10.30 31.04
CA LEU A 138 39.40 11.29 31.53
C LEU A 138 39.52 11.51 33.03
N GLN A 139 39.71 10.43 33.83
CA GLN A 139 39.98 10.55 35.26
C GLN A 139 41.31 11.22 35.55
N THR A 140 42.34 11.01 34.72
CA THR A 140 43.65 11.66 34.84
C THR A 140 43.55 13.14 34.48
N LEU A 141 42.79 13.48 33.44
CA LEU A 141 42.52 14.85 33.00
C LEU A 141 41.82 15.65 34.10
N LEU A 142 40.80 15.06 34.70
CA LEU A 142 39.99 15.67 35.76
C LEU A 142 40.72 15.71 37.10
N GLY A 143 41.69 14.80 37.39
CA GLY A 143 42.44 14.69 38.63
C GLY A 143 43.58 15.66 38.78
N ILE A 144 44.15 16.22 37.71
CA ILE A 144 45.34 17.08 37.71
C ILE A 144 45.06 18.51 38.22
N GLY A 145 43.80 19.01 38.19
CA GLY A 145 43.47 20.41 38.46
C GLY A 145 42.98 20.73 39.88
N GLY A 146 42.79 19.79 40.80
CA GLY A 146 42.19 20.06 42.12
C GLY A 146 40.70 20.42 42.08
N VAL A 147 40.03 20.15 40.97
CA VAL A 147 38.61 20.51 40.65
C VAL A 147 37.69 19.31 40.91
N LEU A 148 38.20 18.25 41.53
CA LEU A 148 37.59 16.94 41.69
C LEU A 148 36.14 16.96 42.23
N ASP A 149 35.79 17.84 43.17
CA ASP A 149 34.46 17.81 43.80
C ASP A 149 33.35 18.41 42.90
N VAL A 150 33.67 19.44 42.10
CA VAL A 150 32.69 20.08 41.19
C VAL A 150 32.49 19.19 39.95
N VAL A 151 33.57 18.68 39.40
CA VAL A 151 33.55 17.83 38.22
C VAL A 151 32.88 16.48 38.46
N GLN A 152 33.01 15.91 39.66
CA GLN A 152 32.35 14.64 39.99
C GLN A 152 30.81 14.78 40.02
N SER A 153 30.29 15.91 40.56
CA SER A 153 28.84 16.15 40.58
C SER A 153 28.27 16.31 39.16
N ASP A 154 29.05 16.91 38.27
CA ASP A 154 28.64 17.14 36.91
C ASP A 154 28.75 15.87 36.06
N LEU A 155 29.75 15.04 36.28
CA LEU A 155 29.85 13.71 35.71
C LEU A 155 28.70 12.80 36.16
N ASP A 156 28.34 12.87 37.46
CA ASP A 156 27.20 12.14 38.01
C ASP A 156 25.86 12.65 37.37
N ALA A 157 25.73 13.96 37.15
CA ALA A 157 24.60 14.56 36.47
C ALA A 157 24.53 14.15 34.98
N MET A 158 25.69 14.13 34.31
CA MET A 158 25.82 13.66 32.94
C MET A 158 25.43 12.17 32.81
N ARG A 159 25.95 11.34 33.74
CA ARG A 159 25.59 9.93 33.84
C ARG A 159 24.10 9.73 34.06
N ALA A 160 23.49 10.53 34.96
CA ALA A 160 22.07 10.47 35.23
C ALA A 160 21.23 10.77 33.96
N LYS A 161 21.63 11.74 33.14
CA LYS A 161 20.98 12.05 31.87
C LYS A 161 21.13 10.93 30.84
N PHE A 162 22.32 10.32 30.72
CA PHE A 162 22.50 9.14 29.89
C PHE A 162 21.65 7.97 30.38
N GLN A 163 21.61 7.77 31.70
CA GLN A 163 20.78 6.73 32.29
C GLN A 163 19.30 6.99 32.03
N ASP A 164 18.82 8.21 32.20
CA ASP A 164 17.42 8.58 31.89
C ASP A 164 17.07 8.40 30.42
N LYS A 165 18.01 8.63 29.50
CA LYS A 165 17.82 8.46 28.06
C LYS A 165 17.82 6.99 27.65
N PHE A 166 18.79 6.22 28.11
CA PHE A 166 19.07 4.87 27.57
C PHE A 166 18.63 3.73 28.51
N VAL A 167 18.11 4.05 29.71
CA VAL A 167 17.59 3.06 30.65
C VAL A 167 16.21 3.53 31.13
N LYS A 168 15.19 2.84 30.75
CA LYS A 168 13.81 3.12 31.18
C LYS A 168 13.33 2.07 32.17
N GLU A 169 12.70 2.51 33.24
CA GLU A 169 12.08 1.62 34.23
C GLU A 169 10.57 1.73 34.14
N THR A 170 9.93 0.70 33.62
CA THR A 170 8.47 0.66 33.45
C THR A 170 7.92 -0.55 34.21
N ASN A 171 7.01 -0.32 35.17
CA ASN A 171 6.39 -1.37 35.97
C ASN A 171 7.37 -2.27 36.76
N GLY A 172 8.56 -1.78 37.07
CA GLY A 172 9.62 -2.54 37.78
C GLY A 172 10.49 -3.39 36.86
N GLU A 173 10.38 -3.18 35.56
CA GLU A 173 11.21 -3.81 34.53
C GLU A 173 12.17 -2.77 33.95
N THR A 174 13.41 -3.16 33.74
CA THR A 174 14.45 -2.30 33.15
C THR A 174 14.54 -2.59 31.67
N THR A 175 14.39 -1.54 30.86
CA THR A 175 14.56 -1.59 29.40
C THR A 175 15.79 -0.78 29.00
N TYR A 176 16.73 -1.39 28.30
CA TYR A 176 17.90 -0.71 27.72
C TYR A 176 17.59 -0.27 26.30
N ILE A 177 17.90 1.00 25.99
CA ILE A 177 17.69 1.60 24.68
C ILE A 177 19.03 1.70 23.96
N LEU A 178 19.08 1.19 22.73
CA LEU A 178 20.25 1.23 21.85
C LEU A 178 19.90 2.00 20.59
N ASN A 179 20.71 2.98 20.19
CA ASN A 179 20.58 3.70 18.93
C ASN A 179 21.68 3.25 17.97
N ILE A 180 21.28 2.78 16.81
CA ILE A 180 22.15 2.31 15.73
C ILE A 180 21.94 3.19 14.52
N TYR A 181 23.03 3.70 13.94
CA TYR A 181 23.01 4.59 12.79
C TYR A 181 23.69 3.96 11.59
N PHE A 182 23.03 3.99 10.44
CA PHE A 182 23.49 3.37 9.21
C PHE A 182 23.92 4.42 8.17
N SER A 183 24.98 4.10 7.41
CA SER A 183 25.42 4.87 6.26
C SER A 183 24.61 4.61 4.98
N GLN A 184 23.60 3.76 5.08
CA GLN A 184 22.73 3.32 3.99
C GLN A 184 21.26 3.49 4.40
N SER A 185 20.37 3.59 3.40
CA SER A 185 18.92 3.60 3.63
C SER A 185 18.45 2.31 4.30
N GLY A 186 17.43 2.38 5.14
CA GLY A 186 16.80 1.24 5.78
C GLY A 186 16.24 0.19 4.82
N SER A 187 15.94 0.56 3.57
CA SER A 187 15.53 -0.35 2.51
C SER A 187 16.69 -1.14 1.87
N ASN A 188 17.96 -0.77 2.16
CA ASN A 188 19.13 -1.48 1.65
C ASN A 188 19.19 -2.90 2.19
N ASN A 189 19.38 -3.89 1.30
CA ASN A 189 19.46 -5.29 1.69
C ASN A 189 20.51 -5.57 2.77
N ALA A 190 21.61 -4.83 2.80
CA ALA A 190 22.64 -5.01 3.83
C ALA A 190 22.16 -4.55 5.21
N VAL A 191 21.37 -3.47 5.29
CA VAL A 191 20.76 -3.00 6.54
C VAL A 191 19.72 -4.01 7.03
N ILE A 192 18.87 -4.50 6.15
CA ILE A 192 17.85 -5.51 6.49
C ILE A 192 18.49 -6.79 6.99
N GLU A 193 19.53 -7.31 6.30
CA GLU A 193 20.27 -8.50 6.76
C GLU A 193 20.95 -8.27 8.12
N ALA A 194 21.42 -7.06 8.38
CA ALA A 194 22.03 -6.71 9.65
C ALA A 194 21.00 -6.69 10.78
N LEU A 195 19.83 -6.06 10.55
CA LEU A 195 18.73 -6.05 11.53
C LEU A 195 18.17 -7.45 11.77
N ASP A 196 18.04 -8.30 10.74
CA ASP A 196 17.63 -9.70 10.88
C ASP A 196 18.63 -10.53 11.68
N ALA A 197 19.91 -10.27 11.49
CA ALA A 197 20.96 -10.94 12.27
C ALA A 197 20.94 -10.51 13.74
N LEU A 198 20.70 -9.21 13.97
CA LEU A 198 20.59 -8.64 15.32
C LEU A 198 19.36 -9.17 16.06
N GLU A 199 18.22 -9.20 15.42
CA GLU A 199 16.98 -9.76 16.00
C GLU A 199 17.17 -11.22 16.43
N LYS A 200 17.78 -12.03 15.57
CA LYS A 200 18.10 -13.43 15.91
C LYS A 200 19.06 -13.55 17.08
N GLU A 201 20.04 -12.66 17.19
CA GLU A 201 20.98 -12.67 18.32
C GLU A 201 20.29 -12.25 19.63
N ILE A 202 19.44 -11.20 19.60
CA ILE A 202 18.61 -10.81 20.75
C ILE A 202 17.72 -11.96 21.18
N GLN A 203 16.99 -12.57 20.24
CA GLN A 203 16.14 -13.73 20.55
C GLN A 203 16.92 -14.90 21.12
N ARG A 204 18.14 -15.14 20.60
CA ARG A 204 19.00 -16.22 21.12
C ARG A 204 19.39 -16.00 22.57
N ILE A 205 19.80 -14.77 22.93
CA ILE A 205 20.20 -14.43 24.30
C ILE A 205 18.97 -14.48 25.23
N LEU A 206 17.84 -13.93 24.83
CA LEU A 206 16.60 -13.97 25.61
C LEU A 206 16.14 -15.43 25.85
N ASN A 207 16.13 -16.27 24.83
CA ASN A 207 15.78 -17.68 24.98
C ASN A 207 16.76 -18.43 25.89
N GLU A 208 18.06 -18.15 25.82
CA GLU A 208 19.07 -18.71 26.73
C GLU A 208 18.74 -18.35 28.17
N ARG A 209 18.31 -17.10 28.45
CA ARG A 209 17.93 -16.64 29.80
C ARG A 209 16.58 -17.13 30.28
N ILE A 210 15.65 -17.41 29.36
CA ILE A 210 14.37 -18.07 29.68
C ILE A 210 14.61 -19.55 30.02
N GLU A 211 15.43 -20.25 29.23
CA GLU A 211 15.73 -21.67 29.44
C GLU A 211 16.53 -21.94 30.71
N ASP A 212 17.45 -21.06 31.10
CA ASP A 212 18.22 -21.17 32.34
C ASP A 212 17.44 -20.72 33.60
N GLY A 213 16.22 -20.16 33.40
CA GLY A 213 15.33 -19.70 34.47
C GLY A 213 15.68 -18.34 35.08
N THR A 214 16.60 -17.59 34.47
CA THR A 214 16.94 -16.22 34.87
C THR A 214 15.78 -15.28 34.59
N ILE A 215 15.11 -15.46 33.46
CA ILE A 215 13.90 -14.72 33.06
C ILE A 215 12.70 -15.62 33.27
N THR A 216 11.74 -15.16 34.08
CA THR A 216 10.48 -15.87 34.39
C THR A 216 9.22 -15.05 34.10
N GLN A 217 9.39 -13.80 33.66
CA GLN A 217 8.32 -12.83 33.43
C GLN A 217 7.71 -12.96 32.04
N ILE A 218 8.44 -13.54 31.10
CA ILE A 218 8.02 -13.77 29.71
C ILE A 218 8.21 -15.25 29.35
N ASP A 219 7.32 -15.77 28.51
CA ASP A 219 7.37 -17.16 28.00
C ASP A 219 7.98 -17.22 26.58
N ASP A 220 8.07 -16.08 25.89
CA ASP A 220 8.58 -15.96 24.52
C ASP A 220 9.53 -14.77 24.41
N ALA A 221 10.68 -14.99 23.77
CA ALA A 221 11.70 -13.97 23.54
C ALA A 221 11.16 -12.76 22.76
N SER A 222 10.16 -12.93 21.89
CA SER A 222 9.54 -11.82 21.13
C SER A 222 8.90 -10.75 22.02
N GLN A 223 8.61 -11.06 23.27
CA GLN A 223 8.04 -10.13 24.25
C GLN A 223 9.09 -9.25 24.93
N GLY A 224 10.38 -9.55 24.77
CA GLY A 224 11.49 -8.90 25.49
C GLY A 224 12.18 -7.78 24.72
N TYR A 225 11.77 -7.44 23.51
CA TYR A 225 12.39 -6.38 22.73
C TYR A 225 11.42 -5.73 21.73
N TYR A 226 11.78 -4.54 21.26
CA TYR A 226 11.13 -3.89 20.13
C TYR A 226 12.16 -3.13 19.29
N PHE A 227 11.78 -2.88 18.02
CA PHE A 227 12.53 -2.03 17.09
C PHE A 227 11.69 -0.81 16.71
N SER A 228 12.35 0.34 16.53
CA SER A 228 11.76 1.60 16.08
C SER A 228 12.72 2.31 15.10
N GLY A 229 12.28 3.40 14.48
CA GLY A 229 13.10 4.22 13.58
C GLY A 229 12.89 3.94 12.11
N MET A 230 13.55 4.74 11.25
CA MET A 230 13.35 4.72 9.80
C MET A 230 13.73 3.39 9.16
N ALA A 231 14.82 2.77 9.62
CA ALA A 231 15.29 1.51 9.07
C ALA A 231 14.32 0.35 9.38
N GLN A 232 13.72 0.34 10.56
CA GLN A 232 12.73 -0.68 10.93
C GLN A 232 11.44 -0.52 10.12
N ASN A 233 10.95 0.70 9.94
CA ASN A 233 9.77 0.93 9.11
C ASN A 233 9.98 0.46 7.66
N ALA A 234 11.15 0.77 7.09
CA ALA A 234 11.50 0.28 5.76
C ALA A 234 11.61 -1.26 5.72
N ARG A 235 12.21 -1.88 6.74
CA ARG A 235 12.32 -3.34 6.88
C ARG A 235 10.94 -4.00 6.91
N ILE A 236 10.00 -3.51 7.73
CA ILE A 236 8.63 -4.04 7.80
C ILE A 236 7.96 -4.04 6.42
N LEU A 237 8.09 -2.94 5.67
CA LEU A 237 7.53 -2.84 4.32
C LEU A 237 8.19 -3.79 3.31
N VAL A 238 9.50 -3.99 3.40
CA VAL A 238 10.23 -4.95 2.56
C VAL A 238 9.84 -6.38 2.89
N ASP A 239 9.89 -6.75 4.17
CA ASP A 239 9.61 -8.12 4.63
C ASP A 239 8.18 -8.54 4.35
N SER A 240 7.22 -7.68 4.65
CA SER A 240 5.81 -7.93 4.33
C SER A 240 5.62 -8.10 2.82
N SER A 241 6.30 -7.29 2.01
CA SER A 241 6.20 -7.40 0.55
C SER A 241 6.87 -8.66 0.00
N LEU A 242 8.06 -9.03 0.49
CA LEU A 242 8.79 -10.21 0.02
C LEU A 242 8.11 -11.52 0.43
N ASN A 243 7.63 -11.61 1.67
CA ASN A 243 7.01 -12.80 2.23
C ASN A 243 5.57 -13.01 1.76
N ASP A 244 4.83 -11.93 1.54
CA ASP A 244 3.43 -12.00 1.18
C ASP A 244 3.18 -12.01 -0.32
N MET A 245 4.06 -11.37 -1.11
CA MET A 245 3.88 -11.29 -2.56
C MET A 245 3.61 -12.66 -3.21
N PRO A 246 4.36 -13.73 -2.91
CA PRO A 246 4.06 -15.05 -3.46
C PRO A 246 2.69 -15.59 -3.00
N LYS A 247 2.32 -15.39 -1.73
CA LYS A 247 1.08 -15.89 -1.14
C LYS A 247 -0.14 -15.25 -1.81
N PHE A 248 -0.18 -13.91 -1.86
CA PHE A 248 -1.33 -13.23 -2.44
C PHE A 248 -1.38 -13.35 -3.96
N VAL A 249 -0.23 -13.44 -4.68
CA VAL A 249 -0.22 -13.71 -6.13
C VAL A 249 -0.81 -15.09 -6.42
N ILE A 250 -0.40 -16.13 -5.69
CA ILE A 250 -0.97 -17.48 -5.84
C ILE A 250 -2.48 -17.47 -5.57
N ALA A 251 -2.91 -16.81 -4.49
CA ALA A 251 -4.33 -16.70 -4.14
C ALA A 251 -5.11 -15.93 -5.21
N ALA A 252 -4.59 -14.80 -5.68
CA ALA A 252 -5.19 -14.01 -6.75
C ALA A 252 -5.35 -14.82 -8.05
N VAL A 253 -4.30 -15.53 -8.48
CA VAL A 253 -4.33 -16.43 -9.64
C VAL A 253 -5.36 -17.53 -9.47
N LEU A 254 -5.46 -18.13 -8.27
CA LEU A 254 -6.44 -19.18 -7.97
C LEU A 254 -7.86 -18.64 -8.02
N VAL A 255 -8.13 -17.48 -7.41
CA VAL A 255 -9.45 -16.82 -7.46
C VAL A 255 -9.85 -16.51 -8.89
N VAL A 256 -8.95 -15.88 -9.65
CA VAL A 256 -9.17 -15.56 -11.06
C VAL A 256 -9.45 -16.85 -11.85
N PHE A 257 -8.66 -17.90 -11.63
CA PHE A 257 -8.84 -19.19 -12.29
C PHE A 257 -10.23 -19.80 -12.03
N VAL A 258 -10.69 -19.78 -10.78
CA VAL A 258 -12.00 -20.30 -10.40
C VAL A 258 -13.13 -19.51 -11.07
N ILE A 259 -13.07 -18.15 -11.03
CA ILE A 259 -14.09 -17.31 -11.65
C ILE A 259 -14.13 -17.53 -13.17
N LEU A 260 -12.97 -17.60 -13.80
CA LEU A 260 -12.87 -17.88 -15.23
C LEU A 260 -13.39 -19.28 -15.59
N LEU A 261 -13.12 -20.27 -14.75
CA LEU A 261 -13.64 -21.63 -14.94
C LEU A 261 -15.18 -21.67 -14.94
N LEU A 262 -15.80 -20.87 -14.04
CA LEU A 262 -17.25 -20.76 -13.94
C LEU A 262 -17.87 -19.99 -15.09
N SER A 263 -17.15 -19.02 -15.68
CA SER A 263 -17.65 -18.08 -16.69
C SER A 263 -17.19 -18.39 -18.13
N SER A 264 -16.23 -19.30 -18.33
CA SER A 264 -15.75 -19.67 -19.67
C SER A 264 -16.60 -20.79 -20.32
N HIS A 265 -16.36 -21.03 -21.62
CA HIS A 265 -17.02 -22.09 -22.38
C HIS A 265 -16.17 -23.38 -22.50
N SER A 266 -14.92 -23.33 -22.01
CA SER A 266 -13.99 -24.45 -22.07
C SER A 266 -13.08 -24.44 -20.85
N TYR A 267 -12.79 -25.60 -20.28
CA TYR A 267 -11.85 -25.74 -19.17
C TYR A 267 -10.42 -25.29 -19.50
N LEU A 268 -10.08 -25.14 -20.76
CA LEU A 268 -8.76 -24.70 -21.22
C LEU A 268 -8.63 -23.16 -21.34
N GLU A 269 -9.72 -22.45 -21.53
CA GLU A 269 -9.70 -20.98 -21.72
C GLU A 269 -9.05 -20.24 -20.55
N PRO A 270 -9.35 -20.55 -19.29
CA PRO A 270 -8.70 -19.93 -18.14
C PRO A 270 -7.16 -20.00 -18.19
N PHE A 271 -6.59 -21.11 -18.61
CA PHE A 271 -5.15 -21.28 -18.74
C PHE A 271 -4.56 -20.39 -19.85
N ILE A 272 -5.29 -20.20 -20.97
CA ILE A 272 -4.84 -19.31 -22.05
C ILE A 272 -4.82 -17.86 -21.56
N PHE A 273 -5.83 -17.44 -20.83
CA PHE A 273 -5.94 -16.08 -20.28
C PHE A 273 -4.84 -15.82 -19.27
N LEU A 274 -4.66 -16.72 -18.31
CA LEU A 274 -3.60 -16.64 -17.31
C LEU A 274 -2.19 -16.68 -17.92
N ALA A 275 -1.97 -17.50 -18.95
CA ALA A 275 -0.69 -17.53 -19.67
C ALA A 275 -0.41 -16.21 -20.38
N THR A 276 -1.40 -15.63 -21.08
CA THR A 276 -1.26 -14.34 -21.76
C THR A 276 -0.95 -13.23 -20.77
N LEU A 277 -1.65 -13.22 -19.65
CA LEU A 277 -1.48 -12.21 -18.61
C LEU A 277 -0.19 -12.40 -17.83
N GLY A 278 0.17 -13.64 -17.46
CA GLY A 278 1.44 -13.95 -16.80
C GLY A 278 2.65 -13.49 -17.60
N ILE A 279 2.62 -13.69 -18.94
CA ILE A 279 3.66 -13.15 -19.83
C ILE A 279 3.70 -11.62 -19.76
N SER A 280 2.55 -10.93 -19.76
CA SER A 280 2.53 -9.47 -19.69
C SER A 280 3.02 -8.92 -18.36
N ILE A 281 2.71 -9.61 -17.25
CA ILE A 281 3.21 -9.26 -15.91
C ILE A 281 4.74 -9.43 -15.86
N LEU A 282 5.26 -10.55 -16.37
CA LEU A 282 6.70 -10.77 -16.42
C LEU A 282 7.42 -9.69 -17.25
N LEU A 283 6.86 -9.31 -18.41
CA LEU A 283 7.38 -8.21 -19.22
C LEU A 283 7.31 -6.86 -18.48
N ASN A 284 6.26 -6.61 -17.74
CA ASN A 284 6.11 -5.39 -16.95
C ASN A 284 7.16 -5.32 -15.83
N MET A 285 7.30 -6.39 -15.06
CA MET A 285 8.29 -6.45 -13.98
C MET A 285 9.71 -6.33 -14.50
N GLY A 286 10.05 -7.05 -15.60
CA GLY A 286 11.39 -7.01 -16.17
C GLY A 286 11.77 -5.69 -16.83
N THR A 287 10.80 -4.90 -17.25
CA THR A 287 11.06 -3.55 -17.79
C THR A 287 11.06 -2.45 -16.71
N ASN A 288 10.92 -2.79 -15.43
CA ASN A 288 11.05 -1.83 -14.33
C ASN A 288 12.49 -1.31 -14.18
N VAL A 289 13.48 -2.02 -14.68
CA VAL A 289 14.88 -1.57 -14.73
C VAL A 289 15.06 -0.21 -15.44
N ILE A 290 14.08 0.21 -16.26
CA ILE A 290 14.07 1.55 -16.93
C ILE A 290 13.07 2.51 -16.28
N ALA A 291 12.44 2.12 -15.19
CA ALA A 291 11.46 2.91 -14.42
C ALA A 291 12.13 3.52 -13.18
N GLY A 292 11.41 4.38 -12.51
CA GLY A 292 11.80 4.96 -11.23
C GLY A 292 12.67 6.21 -11.31
N ASN A 293 12.88 6.79 -10.16
CA ASN A 293 13.78 7.94 -9.97
C ASN A 293 14.54 7.76 -8.63
N PRO A 294 15.82 7.38 -8.66
CA PRO A 294 16.68 7.17 -9.84
C PRO A 294 16.26 5.97 -10.71
N ILE A 295 16.67 5.97 -11.97
CA ILE A 295 16.32 4.92 -12.93
C ILE A 295 16.82 3.56 -12.42
N GLY A 296 15.94 2.57 -12.44
CA GLY A 296 16.21 1.21 -11.96
C GLY A 296 15.74 0.96 -10.52
N THR A 297 15.29 1.98 -9.81
CA THR A 297 14.77 1.88 -8.44
C THR A 297 13.27 2.17 -8.43
N ILE A 298 12.47 1.30 -7.87
CA ILE A 298 11.01 1.48 -7.73
C ILE A 298 10.55 1.18 -6.31
N SER A 299 9.44 1.79 -5.91
CA SER A 299 8.82 1.49 -4.61
C SER A 299 8.39 0.02 -4.51
N THR A 300 8.65 -0.57 -3.35
CA THR A 300 8.15 -1.92 -3.00
C THR A 300 6.62 -2.00 -3.10
N ILE A 301 5.92 -0.93 -2.71
CA ILE A 301 4.47 -0.79 -2.82
C ILE A 301 4.05 -0.79 -4.30
N THR A 302 4.75 -0.03 -5.14
CA THR A 302 4.52 -0.01 -6.60
C THR A 302 4.67 -1.40 -7.22
N SER A 303 5.72 -2.12 -6.84
CA SER A 303 5.98 -3.49 -7.34
C SER A 303 4.83 -4.44 -6.99
N SER A 304 4.34 -4.39 -5.74
CA SER A 304 3.25 -5.24 -5.26
C SER A 304 1.92 -4.89 -5.91
N CYS A 305 1.55 -3.61 -5.91
CA CYS A 305 0.32 -3.11 -6.52
C CYS A 305 0.26 -3.36 -8.03
N ALA A 306 1.39 -3.24 -8.74
CA ALA A 306 1.45 -3.45 -10.18
C ALA A 306 1.04 -4.87 -10.58
N VAL A 307 1.53 -5.89 -9.87
CA VAL A 307 1.18 -7.29 -10.16
C VAL A 307 -0.30 -7.55 -9.93
N ILE A 308 -0.84 -7.09 -8.79
CA ILE A 308 -2.23 -7.32 -8.39
C ILE A 308 -3.18 -6.63 -9.37
N LEU A 309 -2.94 -5.33 -9.61
CA LEU A 309 -3.82 -4.53 -10.47
C LEU A 309 -3.74 -4.94 -11.93
N GLN A 310 -2.56 -5.29 -12.43
CA GLN A 310 -2.41 -5.80 -13.78
C GLN A 310 -3.14 -7.13 -13.95
N LEU A 311 -3.09 -8.05 -12.97
CA LEU A 311 -3.84 -9.29 -12.98
C LEU A 311 -5.35 -9.04 -13.00
N ALA A 312 -5.83 -8.11 -12.19
CA ALA A 312 -7.25 -7.87 -12.00
C ALA A 312 -7.88 -7.05 -13.16
N VAL A 313 -7.20 -5.98 -13.63
CA VAL A 313 -7.75 -5.04 -14.63
C VAL A 313 -7.54 -5.53 -16.06
N ALA A 314 -6.38 -6.13 -16.37
CA ALA A 314 -6.08 -6.48 -17.76
C ALA A 314 -6.74 -7.78 -18.25
N MET A 315 -7.38 -8.54 -17.36
CA MET A 315 -8.07 -9.79 -17.73
C MET A 315 -9.22 -9.57 -18.70
N ASP A 316 -9.90 -8.44 -18.61
CA ASP A 316 -11.06 -8.10 -19.43
C ASP A 316 -10.76 -8.10 -20.92
N TYR A 317 -9.59 -7.64 -21.31
CA TYR A 317 -9.15 -7.60 -22.70
C TYR A 317 -9.11 -9.01 -23.31
N SER A 318 -8.60 -9.97 -22.52
CA SER A 318 -8.54 -11.39 -22.92
C SER A 318 -9.92 -12.01 -23.06
N ILE A 319 -10.81 -11.76 -22.12
CA ILE A 319 -12.19 -12.27 -22.12
C ILE A 319 -12.96 -11.72 -23.33
N PHE A 320 -12.86 -10.41 -23.60
CA PHE A 320 -13.57 -9.78 -24.72
C PHE A 320 -13.14 -10.33 -26.07
N LEU A 321 -11.83 -10.52 -26.27
CA LEU A 321 -11.34 -11.10 -27.52
C LEU A 321 -11.82 -12.54 -27.69
N SER A 322 -11.76 -13.36 -26.63
CA SER A 322 -12.21 -14.75 -26.70
C SER A 322 -13.71 -14.88 -26.99
N HIS A 323 -14.55 -14.09 -26.31
CA HIS A 323 -15.99 -14.10 -26.53
C HIS A 323 -16.34 -13.67 -27.96
N SER A 324 -15.72 -12.61 -28.48
CA SER A 324 -15.92 -12.16 -29.85
C SER A 324 -15.43 -13.21 -30.87
N PHE A 325 -14.28 -13.85 -30.60
CA PHE A 325 -13.79 -14.93 -31.43
C PHE A 325 -14.75 -16.12 -31.47
N GLN A 326 -15.31 -16.52 -30.34
CA GLN A 326 -16.28 -17.61 -30.30
C GLN A 326 -17.61 -17.26 -30.97
N GLU A 327 -18.10 -16.01 -30.85
CA GLU A 327 -19.29 -15.52 -31.54
C GLU A 327 -19.10 -15.62 -33.05
N GLU A 328 -17.97 -15.11 -33.57
CA GLU A 328 -17.68 -15.16 -35.01
C GLU A 328 -17.42 -16.59 -35.50
N LEU A 329 -16.81 -17.45 -34.67
CA LEU A 329 -16.52 -18.84 -35.01
C LEU A 329 -17.82 -19.68 -35.21
N ARG A 330 -18.88 -19.40 -34.43
CA ARG A 330 -20.18 -20.07 -34.59
C ARG A 330 -20.74 -19.82 -35.99
N THR A 331 -20.48 -18.65 -36.58
CA THR A 331 -21.01 -18.23 -37.89
C THR A 331 -20.08 -18.67 -39.04
N LEU A 332 -18.77 -18.43 -38.93
CA LEU A 332 -17.81 -18.57 -40.04
C LEU A 332 -17.12 -19.96 -40.08
N LYS A 333 -17.21 -20.76 -39.00
CA LYS A 333 -16.64 -22.12 -38.85
C LYS A 333 -15.14 -22.26 -39.05
N ASP A 334 -14.46 -21.34 -39.75
CA ASP A 334 -13.00 -21.32 -39.93
C ASP A 334 -12.35 -20.46 -38.82
N PRO A 335 -11.47 -21.05 -37.95
CA PRO A 335 -10.91 -20.31 -36.84
C PRO A 335 -10.03 -19.10 -37.23
N LYS A 336 -9.30 -19.19 -38.35
CA LYS A 336 -8.48 -18.09 -38.85
C LYS A 336 -9.35 -16.93 -39.37
N ILE A 337 -10.38 -17.24 -40.13
CA ILE A 337 -11.31 -16.23 -40.67
C ILE A 337 -12.10 -15.60 -39.50
N ALA A 338 -12.62 -16.42 -38.59
CA ALA A 338 -13.31 -15.95 -37.40
C ALA A 338 -12.48 -14.95 -36.58
N LEU A 339 -11.19 -15.25 -36.34
CA LEU A 339 -10.30 -14.37 -35.65
C LEU A 339 -9.98 -13.07 -36.43
N MET A 340 -9.85 -13.15 -37.75
CA MET A 340 -9.67 -11.96 -38.60
C MET A 340 -10.86 -11.01 -38.56
N HIS A 341 -12.08 -11.51 -38.29
CA HIS A 341 -13.29 -10.71 -38.10
C HIS A 341 -13.45 -10.23 -36.65
N ALA A 342 -13.15 -11.06 -35.64
CA ALA A 342 -13.27 -10.74 -34.22
C ALA A 342 -12.29 -9.63 -33.78
N MET A 343 -11.02 -9.70 -34.21
CA MET A 343 -9.97 -8.74 -33.80
C MET A 343 -10.34 -7.28 -34.10
N PRO A 344 -10.71 -6.86 -35.32
CA PRO A 344 -11.06 -5.46 -35.60
C PRO A 344 -12.31 -4.98 -34.84
N LYS A 345 -13.27 -5.89 -34.61
CA LYS A 345 -14.52 -5.58 -33.89
C LYS A 345 -14.24 -5.29 -32.42
N THR A 346 -13.43 -6.14 -31.80
CA THR A 346 -13.14 -6.08 -30.37
C THR A 346 -12.11 -5.01 -30.02
N LEU A 347 -11.10 -4.81 -30.89
CA LEU A 347 -9.98 -3.92 -30.62
C LEU A 347 -10.39 -2.46 -30.37
N LYS A 348 -11.46 -1.97 -31.03
CA LYS A 348 -11.96 -0.61 -30.78
C LYS A 348 -12.42 -0.41 -29.34
N SER A 349 -13.11 -1.41 -28.78
CA SER A 349 -13.60 -1.36 -27.40
C SER A 349 -12.46 -1.52 -26.39
N ILE A 350 -11.55 -2.49 -26.65
CA ILE A 350 -10.40 -2.74 -25.80
C ILE A 350 -9.44 -1.53 -25.76
N LEU A 351 -9.18 -0.88 -26.94
CA LEU A 351 -8.35 0.32 -26.99
C LEU A 351 -8.98 1.49 -26.24
N ALA A 352 -10.29 1.67 -26.32
CA ALA A 352 -10.96 2.73 -25.57
C ALA A 352 -10.82 2.52 -24.06
N SER A 353 -11.04 1.30 -23.60
CA SER A 353 -10.88 0.87 -22.21
C SER A 353 -9.43 1.03 -21.76
N ALA A 354 -8.46 0.46 -22.49
CA ALA A 354 -7.05 0.59 -22.14
C ALA A 354 -6.56 2.06 -22.07
N LEU A 355 -7.05 2.93 -22.99
CA LEU A 355 -6.70 4.35 -22.98
C LEU A 355 -7.26 5.11 -21.78
N THR A 356 -8.46 4.78 -21.33
CA THR A 356 -9.02 5.38 -20.11
C THR A 356 -8.26 4.94 -18.87
N THR A 357 -7.88 3.67 -18.77
CA THR A 357 -7.09 3.14 -17.66
C THR A 357 -5.68 3.74 -17.64
N VAL A 358 -5.00 3.76 -18.79
CA VAL A 358 -3.70 4.42 -18.92
C VAL A 358 -3.80 5.92 -18.58
N GLY A 359 -4.90 6.58 -19.02
CA GLY A 359 -5.15 7.99 -18.73
C GLY A 359 -5.30 8.28 -17.24
N GLY A 360 -5.99 7.42 -16.48
CA GLY A 360 -6.09 7.51 -15.03
C GLY A 360 -4.72 7.38 -14.37
N PHE A 361 -3.90 6.41 -14.80
CA PHE A 361 -2.55 6.23 -14.24
C PHE A 361 -1.56 7.33 -14.63
N VAL A 362 -1.69 7.91 -15.83
CA VAL A 362 -0.87 9.05 -16.25
C VAL A 362 -1.12 10.29 -15.38
N ALA A 363 -2.33 10.45 -14.83
CA ALA A 363 -2.60 11.56 -13.91
C ALA A 363 -1.72 11.51 -12.66
N LEU A 364 -1.32 10.32 -12.19
CA LEU A 364 -0.42 10.14 -11.04
C LEU A 364 0.98 10.70 -11.29
N PHE A 365 1.44 10.86 -12.55
CA PHE A 365 2.76 11.44 -12.86
C PHE A 365 2.94 12.89 -12.39
N PHE A 366 1.84 13.57 -12.15
CA PHE A 366 1.83 14.99 -11.83
C PHE A 366 1.71 15.25 -10.33
N MET A 367 1.78 14.20 -9.51
CA MET A 367 1.87 14.35 -8.06
C MET A 367 3.20 14.98 -7.66
N ASN A 368 3.17 15.84 -6.65
CA ASN A 368 4.38 16.34 -6.00
C ASN A 368 5.06 15.23 -5.19
N TYR A 369 4.30 14.31 -4.62
CA TYR A 369 4.83 13.14 -3.96
C TYR A 369 5.33 12.10 -4.98
N GLY A 370 6.65 11.84 -4.98
CA GLY A 370 7.37 11.13 -6.05
C GLY A 370 6.89 9.70 -6.33
N ILE A 371 6.23 9.03 -5.39
CA ILE A 371 5.69 7.66 -5.60
C ILE A 371 4.61 7.64 -6.70
N GLY A 372 3.95 8.80 -6.95
CA GLY A 372 2.97 8.92 -8.02
C GLY A 372 3.56 8.66 -9.40
N TYR A 373 4.80 9.13 -9.64
CA TYR A 373 5.53 8.86 -10.88
C TYR A 373 5.79 7.36 -11.04
N ASP A 374 6.29 6.68 -10.01
CA ASP A 374 6.58 5.26 -10.03
C ASP A 374 5.32 4.42 -10.32
N LEU A 375 4.29 4.62 -9.52
CA LEU A 375 3.01 3.92 -9.66
C LEU A 375 2.37 4.18 -11.01
N GLY A 376 2.26 5.45 -11.38
CA GLY A 376 1.64 5.85 -12.63
C GLY A 376 2.36 5.23 -13.83
N PHE A 377 3.70 5.27 -13.85
CA PHE A 377 4.50 4.71 -14.95
C PHE A 377 4.39 3.19 -15.03
N VAL A 378 4.59 2.50 -13.92
CA VAL A 378 4.59 1.02 -13.90
C VAL A 378 3.21 0.46 -14.20
N LEU A 379 2.13 1.09 -13.68
CA LEU A 379 0.75 0.67 -13.94
C LEU A 379 0.34 0.98 -15.38
N ALA A 380 0.59 2.18 -15.90
CA ALA A 380 0.29 2.55 -17.28
C ALA A 380 1.03 1.64 -18.28
N LYS A 381 2.33 1.41 -18.06
CA LYS A 381 3.15 0.47 -18.83
C LYS A 381 2.59 -0.95 -18.76
N GLY A 382 2.16 -1.40 -17.57
CA GLY A 382 1.55 -2.71 -17.36
C GLY A 382 0.30 -2.93 -18.19
N VAL A 383 -0.60 -1.94 -18.24
CA VAL A 383 -1.81 -1.98 -19.07
C VAL A 383 -1.47 -2.02 -20.57
N ILE A 384 -0.49 -1.21 -21.00
CA ILE A 384 -0.04 -1.21 -22.41
C ILE A 384 0.57 -2.58 -22.77
N LEU A 385 1.39 -3.16 -21.93
CA LEU A 385 1.99 -4.48 -22.17
C LEU A 385 0.92 -5.59 -22.19
N SER A 386 -0.10 -5.49 -21.33
CA SER A 386 -1.22 -6.42 -21.33
C SER A 386 -2.05 -6.32 -22.61
N LEU A 387 -2.31 -5.10 -23.07
CA LEU A 387 -2.97 -4.86 -24.35
C LEU A 387 -2.15 -5.47 -25.50
N LEU A 388 -0.83 -5.26 -25.52
CA LEU A 388 0.05 -5.85 -26.52
C LEU A 388 0.04 -7.38 -26.44
N ALA A 389 0.07 -7.96 -25.24
CA ALA A 389 -0.02 -9.42 -25.06
C ALA A 389 -1.32 -9.98 -25.61
N VAL A 390 -2.45 -9.32 -25.38
CA VAL A 390 -3.75 -9.73 -25.94
C VAL A 390 -3.78 -9.61 -27.46
N ILE A 391 -3.12 -8.60 -28.04
CA ILE A 391 -3.09 -8.41 -29.50
C ILE A 391 -2.14 -9.40 -30.20
N PHE A 392 -0.95 -9.69 -29.61
CA PHE A 392 0.09 -10.48 -30.26
C PHE A 392 0.11 -11.93 -29.83
N ILE A 393 -0.14 -12.24 -28.57
CA ILE A 393 0.05 -13.57 -27.98
C ILE A 393 -1.25 -14.37 -27.99
N GLN A 394 -2.33 -13.80 -27.49
CA GLN A 394 -3.60 -14.51 -27.33
C GLN A 394 -4.17 -15.09 -28.64
N PRO A 395 -4.15 -14.38 -29.78
CA PRO A 395 -4.60 -14.95 -31.07
C PRO A 395 -3.83 -16.21 -31.47
N ILE A 396 -2.53 -16.22 -31.21
CA ILE A 396 -1.66 -17.38 -31.51
C ILE A 396 -2.03 -18.55 -30.60
N LEU A 397 -2.22 -18.30 -29.29
CA LEU A 397 -2.61 -19.33 -28.32
C LEU A 397 -3.99 -19.92 -28.67
N LEU A 398 -4.99 -19.07 -28.99
CA LEU A 398 -6.34 -19.52 -29.36
C LEU A 398 -6.33 -20.45 -30.58
N ILE A 399 -5.52 -20.14 -31.60
CA ILE A 399 -5.40 -20.99 -32.80
C ILE A 399 -4.65 -22.29 -32.51
N LEU A 400 -3.55 -22.22 -31.74
CA LEU A 400 -2.75 -23.41 -31.40
C LEU A 400 -3.54 -24.41 -30.54
N THR A 401 -4.36 -23.91 -29.64
CA THR A 401 -5.10 -24.72 -28.67
C THR A 401 -6.54 -25.02 -29.11
N LYS A 402 -6.97 -24.58 -30.29
CA LYS A 402 -8.35 -24.71 -30.77
C LYS A 402 -8.90 -26.12 -30.64
N LYS A 403 -8.13 -27.15 -31.08
CA LYS A 403 -8.56 -28.56 -31.01
C LYS A 403 -8.80 -29.02 -29.55
N LEU A 404 -8.04 -28.50 -28.60
CA LEU A 404 -8.19 -28.80 -27.18
C LEU A 404 -9.37 -28.05 -26.58
N ILE A 405 -9.60 -26.79 -26.98
CA ILE A 405 -10.78 -26.00 -26.61
C ILE A 405 -12.05 -26.73 -27.02
N ASP A 406 -12.14 -27.22 -28.28
CA ASP A 406 -13.30 -27.95 -28.75
C ASP A 406 -13.57 -29.25 -27.99
N LYS A 407 -12.48 -29.95 -27.58
CA LYS A 407 -12.58 -31.21 -26.81
C LYS A 407 -13.00 -30.97 -25.35
N THR A 408 -12.69 -29.81 -24.79
CA THR A 408 -12.98 -29.45 -23.39
C THR A 408 -14.14 -28.47 -23.25
N HIS A 409 -14.95 -28.35 -24.29
CA HIS A 409 -16.11 -27.45 -24.31
C HIS A 409 -17.17 -27.90 -23.31
N HIS A 410 -17.71 -26.95 -22.55
CA HIS A 410 -18.86 -27.11 -21.66
C HIS A 410 -19.80 -25.90 -21.73
N ASN A 411 -21.00 -26.04 -21.22
CA ASN A 411 -21.90 -24.91 -21.08
C ASN A 411 -21.49 -24.04 -19.89
N TRP A 412 -21.78 -22.75 -19.96
CA TRP A 412 -21.56 -21.85 -18.84
C TRP A 412 -22.20 -22.41 -17.56
N ILE A 413 -21.43 -22.48 -16.49
CA ILE A 413 -21.90 -22.94 -15.17
C ILE A 413 -22.75 -21.84 -14.54
N VAL A 414 -22.30 -20.57 -14.66
CA VAL A 414 -23.00 -19.40 -14.11
C VAL A 414 -23.22 -18.37 -15.23
N THR A 415 -24.47 -18.08 -15.57
CA THR A 415 -24.83 -16.99 -16.49
C THR A 415 -25.61 -15.93 -15.73
N PRO A 416 -24.95 -14.82 -15.30
CA PRO A 416 -25.65 -13.74 -14.61
C PRO A 416 -26.69 -13.11 -15.54
N ARG A 417 -27.96 -13.09 -15.13
CA ARG A 417 -29.08 -12.54 -15.92
C ARG A 417 -29.80 -11.47 -15.12
N LEU A 418 -29.56 -10.20 -15.44
CA LEU A 418 -30.20 -9.05 -14.78
C LEU A 418 -31.52 -8.61 -15.46
N ASN A 419 -32.30 -9.56 -15.97
CA ASN A 419 -33.57 -9.24 -16.65
C ASN A 419 -34.57 -8.50 -15.77
N PHE A 420 -34.59 -8.83 -14.47
CA PHE A 420 -35.40 -8.14 -13.46
C PHE A 420 -34.99 -6.68 -13.35
N VAL A 421 -33.70 -6.43 -13.22
CA VAL A 421 -33.10 -5.07 -13.11
C VAL A 421 -33.48 -4.24 -14.35
N GLY A 422 -33.25 -4.77 -15.55
CA GLY A 422 -33.63 -4.09 -16.82
C GLY A 422 -35.10 -3.76 -16.92
N LYS A 423 -36.00 -4.66 -16.44
CA LYS A 423 -37.44 -4.42 -16.44
C LYS A 423 -37.85 -3.36 -15.42
N THR A 424 -37.29 -3.40 -14.22
CA THR A 424 -37.61 -2.49 -13.09
C THR A 424 -37.14 -1.07 -13.38
N ILE A 425 -35.86 -0.92 -13.79
CA ILE A 425 -35.21 0.37 -14.02
C ILE A 425 -35.82 1.12 -15.21
N THR A 426 -36.33 0.47 -16.22
CA THR A 426 -36.99 1.15 -17.35
C THR A 426 -38.41 1.68 -17.05
N ASN A 427 -38.93 1.46 -15.84
CA ASN A 427 -40.10 2.17 -15.35
C ASN A 427 -39.73 3.64 -15.08
N LYS A 428 -40.51 4.60 -15.63
CA LYS A 428 -40.25 6.05 -15.52
C LYS A 428 -40.08 6.51 -14.08
N TRP A 429 -40.97 6.08 -13.18
CA TRP A 429 -40.92 6.52 -11.77
C TRP A 429 -39.73 5.92 -11.02
N VAL A 430 -39.41 4.66 -11.29
CA VAL A 430 -38.23 4.01 -10.69
C VAL A 430 -36.94 4.68 -11.14
N SER A 431 -36.79 5.02 -12.43
CA SER A 431 -35.62 5.75 -12.93
C SER A 431 -35.45 7.11 -12.23
N VAL A 432 -36.55 7.86 -12.04
CA VAL A 432 -36.49 9.16 -11.37
C VAL A 432 -36.09 8.99 -9.91
N ILE A 433 -36.68 8.01 -9.20
CA ILE A 433 -36.34 7.73 -7.79
C ILE A 433 -34.87 7.34 -7.66
N VAL A 434 -34.35 6.46 -8.52
CA VAL A 434 -32.95 6.05 -8.51
C VAL A 434 -32.02 7.24 -8.75
N ILE A 435 -32.31 8.09 -9.74
CA ILE A 435 -31.50 9.28 -10.01
C ILE A 435 -31.49 10.22 -8.79
N VAL A 436 -32.66 10.52 -8.23
CA VAL A 436 -32.77 11.42 -7.06
C VAL A 436 -32.03 10.84 -5.86
N LEU A 437 -32.18 9.55 -5.59
CA LEU A 437 -31.49 8.88 -4.48
C LEU A 437 -29.96 8.90 -4.69
N CYS A 438 -29.47 8.55 -5.89
CA CYS A 438 -28.04 8.58 -6.16
C CYS A 438 -27.44 9.99 -6.07
N VAL A 439 -28.14 11.01 -6.55
CA VAL A 439 -27.71 12.42 -6.41
C VAL A 439 -27.73 12.85 -4.94
N ALA A 440 -28.76 12.47 -4.18
CA ALA A 440 -28.86 12.77 -2.75
C ALA A 440 -27.75 12.11 -1.92
N ILE A 441 -27.17 11.00 -2.38
CA ILE A 441 -26.00 10.36 -1.76
C ILE A 441 -24.72 10.99 -2.30
N ALA A 442 -24.55 11.12 -3.61
CA ALA A 442 -23.29 11.54 -4.23
C ALA A 442 -22.88 12.99 -3.87
N VAL A 443 -23.84 13.92 -3.71
CA VAL A 443 -23.53 15.32 -3.39
C VAL A 443 -22.95 15.47 -1.97
N PRO A 444 -23.54 14.90 -0.90
CA PRO A 444 -22.90 14.89 0.41
C PRO A 444 -21.57 14.11 0.41
N SER A 445 -21.51 12.97 -0.31
CA SER A 445 -20.30 12.16 -0.40
C SER A 445 -19.12 12.92 -0.99
N ALA A 446 -19.36 13.81 -1.95
CA ALA A 446 -18.31 14.67 -2.50
C ALA A 446 -17.69 15.62 -1.45
N TYR A 447 -18.40 15.94 -0.39
CA TYR A 447 -17.88 16.71 0.74
C TYR A 447 -17.18 15.81 1.77
N PHE A 448 -17.83 14.70 2.18
CA PHE A 448 -17.31 13.84 3.25
C PHE A 448 -16.02 13.08 2.85
N GLN A 449 -15.77 12.83 1.57
CA GLN A 449 -14.52 12.21 1.13
C GLN A 449 -13.26 13.00 1.53
N GLY A 450 -13.34 14.33 1.64
CA GLY A 450 -12.23 15.19 2.07
C GLY A 450 -12.02 15.24 3.59
N LEU A 451 -12.89 14.58 4.36
CA LEU A 451 -12.81 14.51 5.83
C LEU A 451 -12.35 13.14 6.33
N VAL A 452 -11.88 12.29 5.46
CA VAL A 452 -11.35 10.95 5.82
C VAL A 452 -10.10 11.15 6.67
N PRO A 453 -10.02 10.55 7.87
CA PRO A 453 -8.82 10.60 8.68
C PRO A 453 -7.70 9.81 7.98
N LEU A 454 -6.51 10.41 7.90
CA LEU A 454 -5.38 9.81 7.20
C LEU A 454 -4.26 9.43 8.16
N ASN A 455 -3.52 8.36 7.82
CA ASN A 455 -2.24 8.00 8.41
C ASN A 455 -1.14 8.28 7.41
N TYR A 456 0.00 8.82 7.88
CA TYR A 456 1.12 9.21 7.02
C TYR A 456 2.32 8.28 7.17
N ILE A 457 2.76 8.03 8.40
CA ILE A 457 3.98 7.28 8.72
C ILE A 457 3.68 6.06 9.60
N THR A 458 2.67 6.16 10.47
CA THR A 458 2.33 5.09 11.40
C THR A 458 1.64 3.96 10.65
N PHE A 459 2.33 2.84 10.51
CA PHE A 459 1.76 1.63 9.94
C PHE A 459 1.16 0.81 11.08
N THR A 460 -0.10 1.07 11.40
CA THR A 460 -0.83 0.24 12.36
C THR A 460 -1.11 -1.12 11.72
N ASN A 461 -0.27 -2.09 12.00
CA ASN A 461 -0.65 -3.48 11.84
C ASN A 461 -1.43 -3.87 13.08
N GLU A 462 -2.58 -4.46 12.89
CA GLU A 462 -3.50 -4.85 13.96
C GLU A 462 -3.08 -6.17 14.65
N THR A 463 -1.78 -6.51 14.64
CA THR A 463 -1.34 -7.68 15.41
C THR A 463 -1.21 -7.31 16.88
N PRO A 464 -1.69 -8.14 17.82
CA PRO A 464 -1.58 -7.84 19.27
C PRO A 464 -0.15 -7.61 19.75
N GLU A 465 0.85 -8.17 19.05
CA GLU A 465 2.28 -8.00 19.34
C GLU A 465 2.78 -6.62 18.93
N GLU A 466 2.33 -6.11 17.79
CA GLU A 466 2.68 -4.77 17.31
C GLU A 466 1.96 -3.67 18.10
N GLU A 467 0.70 -3.89 18.48
CA GLU A 467 -0.04 -3.00 19.37
C GLU A 467 0.66 -2.87 20.73
N LYS A 468 1.16 -3.98 21.27
CA LYS A 468 1.94 -3.98 22.52
C LYS A 468 3.28 -3.26 22.35
N SER A 469 3.98 -3.48 21.24
CA SER A 469 5.23 -2.80 20.90
C SER A 469 5.05 -1.28 20.73
N LEU A 470 3.95 -0.85 20.11
CA LEU A 470 3.60 0.56 19.97
C LEU A 470 3.33 1.20 21.33
N ALA A 471 2.51 0.56 22.17
CA ALA A 471 2.24 1.05 23.52
C ALA A 471 3.50 1.14 24.39
N GLN A 472 4.45 0.20 24.24
CA GLN A 472 5.72 0.22 24.95
C GLN A 472 6.62 1.37 24.46
N ARG A 473 6.72 1.60 23.16
CA ARG A 473 7.46 2.72 22.57
C ARG A 473 6.90 4.08 22.98
N GLU A 474 5.57 4.18 23.08
CA GLU A 474 4.88 5.40 23.52
C GLU A 474 5.22 5.70 24.98
N VAL A 475 5.14 4.70 25.88
CA VAL A 475 5.50 4.86 27.30
C VAL A 475 6.97 5.22 27.48
N GLU A 476 7.86 4.70 26.66
CA GLU A 476 9.31 4.96 26.73
C GLU A 476 9.75 6.23 25.98
N GLY A 477 8.81 6.92 25.32
CA GLY A 477 9.06 8.17 24.58
C GLY A 477 9.97 8.00 23.36
N THR A 478 9.99 6.82 22.74
CA THR A 478 10.85 6.52 21.57
C THR A 478 10.07 6.57 20.24
N ASN A 479 8.79 6.88 20.27
CA ASN A 479 7.91 6.81 19.11
C ASN A 479 7.92 8.06 18.23
N ASN A 480 8.28 9.23 18.78
CA ASN A 480 8.18 10.52 18.09
C ASN A 480 9.48 11.32 18.24
N GLN A 481 10.43 11.07 17.35
CA GLN A 481 11.72 11.76 17.33
C GLN A 481 11.73 12.88 16.29
N LEU A 482 12.18 14.05 16.74
CA LEU A 482 12.53 15.22 15.93
C LEU A 482 14.03 15.40 15.94
N ILE A 483 14.63 15.56 14.77
CA ILE A 483 16.07 15.76 14.62
C ILE A 483 16.31 17.15 14.05
N LEU A 484 17.12 17.96 14.75
CA LEU A 484 17.56 19.26 14.26
C LEU A 484 19.07 19.25 14.01
N VAL A 485 19.48 19.89 12.94
CA VAL A 485 20.87 20.14 12.57
C VAL A 485 21.04 21.65 12.56
N ILE A 486 21.69 22.17 13.62
CA ILE A 486 21.81 23.61 13.90
C ILE A 486 23.20 24.06 13.57
N PRO A 487 23.40 25.16 12.79
CA PRO A 487 24.72 25.73 12.54
C PRO A 487 25.44 26.12 13.84
N TYR A 488 26.69 25.74 13.95
CA TYR A 488 27.50 25.98 15.11
C TYR A 488 28.93 26.37 14.70
N GLN A 489 29.50 27.39 15.34
CA GLN A 489 30.90 27.76 15.15
C GLN A 489 31.73 27.04 16.20
N TYR A 490 32.55 26.09 15.78
CA TYR A 490 33.42 25.31 16.62
C TYR A 490 34.87 25.74 16.37
N ASP A 491 35.46 26.40 17.38
CA ASP A 491 36.83 26.92 17.32
C ASP A 491 37.86 25.98 18.04
N GLY A 492 37.47 24.72 18.27
CA GLY A 492 38.27 23.76 19.04
C GLY A 492 37.90 23.68 20.53
N TYR A 493 38.54 22.77 21.26
CA TYR A 493 38.16 22.44 22.65
C TYR A 493 38.20 23.61 23.66
N GLY A 494 39.02 24.63 23.39
CA GLY A 494 39.19 25.77 24.28
C GLY A 494 38.17 26.87 24.15
N ASN A 495 37.29 26.82 23.13
CA ASN A 495 36.43 27.93 22.75
C ASN A 495 34.97 27.51 22.46
N ILE A 496 34.49 26.44 23.11
CA ILE A 496 33.11 25.98 22.95
C ILE A 496 32.19 26.96 23.69
N ASP A 497 31.26 27.59 22.99
CA ASP A 497 30.21 28.44 23.56
C ASP A 497 28.83 27.77 23.39
N LEU A 498 28.34 27.19 24.49
CA LEU A 498 27.01 26.54 24.52
C LEU A 498 25.91 27.45 25.08
N SER A 499 26.19 28.71 25.39
CA SER A 499 25.25 29.61 26.09
C SER A 499 23.92 29.75 25.36
N LYS A 500 23.95 29.93 24.06
CA LYS A 500 22.74 29.96 23.22
C LYS A 500 22.01 28.62 23.19
N HIS A 501 22.76 27.51 23.24
CA HIS A 501 22.16 26.17 23.19
C HIS A 501 21.48 25.82 24.53
N TYR A 502 22.01 26.26 25.67
CA TYR A 502 21.31 26.15 26.96
C TYR A 502 20.00 26.95 26.96
N GLU A 503 20.06 28.22 26.52
CA GLU A 503 18.86 29.05 26.41
C GLU A 503 17.82 28.43 25.43
N PHE A 504 18.28 27.82 24.36
CA PHE A 504 17.41 27.13 23.39
C PHE A 504 16.71 25.92 24.05
N ILE A 505 17.45 25.07 24.78
CA ILE A 505 16.88 23.93 25.50
C ILE A 505 15.83 24.40 26.50
N ASP A 506 16.16 25.43 27.32
CA ASP A 506 15.18 25.97 28.28
C ASP A 506 13.88 26.48 27.58
N LYS A 507 14.01 27.15 26.44
CA LYS A 507 12.87 27.67 25.70
C LYS A 507 12.01 26.56 25.13
N ILE A 508 12.60 25.52 24.52
CA ILE A 508 11.84 24.42 23.92
C ILE A 508 11.19 23.51 24.95
N GLN A 509 11.78 23.38 26.16
CA GLN A 509 11.15 22.65 27.27
C GLN A 509 9.94 23.39 27.88
N GLN A 510 9.77 24.69 27.59
CA GLN A 510 8.65 25.50 28.04
C GLN A 510 7.57 25.67 26.95
N VAL A 511 7.70 24.98 25.81
CA VAL A 511 6.72 25.06 24.73
C VAL A 511 5.40 24.43 25.17
N GLY A 512 4.32 25.23 25.20
CA GLY A 512 2.96 24.75 25.32
C GLY A 512 2.32 24.56 23.93
N VAL A 513 1.24 23.81 23.85
CA VAL A 513 0.53 23.52 22.60
C VAL A 513 -0.84 24.21 22.60
N THR A 514 -1.26 24.75 21.46
CA THR A 514 -2.61 25.29 21.28
C THR A 514 -3.59 24.16 20.99
N ASP A 515 -4.78 24.22 21.56
CA ASP A 515 -5.90 23.31 21.30
C ASP A 515 -6.59 23.68 19.95
N GLU A 516 -5.81 23.72 18.86
CA GLU A 516 -6.29 24.08 17.53
C GLU A 516 -6.46 22.85 16.64
N THR A 517 -7.49 22.87 15.81
CA THR A 517 -7.81 21.77 14.89
C THR A 517 -6.99 21.77 13.59
N ALA A 518 -6.05 22.70 13.45
CA ALA A 518 -5.13 22.80 12.31
C ALA A 518 -3.74 23.20 12.78
N PRO A 519 -2.66 22.79 12.08
CA PRO A 519 -1.30 23.22 12.38
C PRO A 519 -1.18 24.75 12.40
N SER A 520 -0.60 25.28 13.46
CA SER A 520 -0.43 26.72 13.67
C SER A 520 0.91 27.03 14.33
N THR A 521 1.51 28.16 14.00
CA THR A 521 2.68 28.71 14.68
C THR A 521 2.29 29.60 15.87
N ASP A 522 0.98 29.81 16.11
CA ASP A 522 0.51 30.55 17.28
C ASP A 522 0.74 29.74 18.55
N PHE A 523 1.57 30.28 19.41
CA PHE A 523 2.14 29.61 20.58
C PHE A 523 1.48 30.08 21.88
N VAL A 524 1.18 29.14 22.76
CA VAL A 524 0.80 29.40 24.15
C VAL A 524 1.94 28.96 25.06
N GLU A 525 2.54 29.93 25.77
CA GLU A 525 3.55 29.66 26.79
C GLU A 525 2.90 29.01 28.02
N GLY A 526 3.38 27.82 28.43
CA GLY A 526 2.94 27.15 29.64
C GLY A 526 2.56 25.68 29.46
N ASP A 527 2.12 25.08 30.55
CA ASP A 527 1.71 23.67 30.54
C ASP A 527 0.42 23.46 29.73
N TYR A 528 0.46 22.60 28.74
CA TYR A 528 -0.73 22.09 28.06
C TYR A 528 -1.50 21.16 29.00
N VAL A 529 -2.80 21.34 29.09
CA VAL A 529 -3.68 20.47 29.87
C VAL A 529 -4.61 19.73 28.90
N ARG A 530 -4.45 18.42 28.78
CA ARG A 530 -5.31 17.56 27.98
C ARG A 530 -6.78 17.64 28.44
N GLU A 531 -7.71 17.22 27.61
CA GLU A 531 -9.14 17.12 27.94
C GLU A 531 -9.41 16.29 29.22
N ASP A 532 -8.55 15.34 29.52
CA ASP A 532 -8.58 14.52 30.74
C ASP A 532 -8.11 15.26 32.00
N GLY A 533 -7.62 16.49 31.87
CA GLY A 533 -7.13 17.34 32.94
C GLY A 533 -5.68 17.08 33.35
N ASN A 534 -4.94 16.22 32.64
CA ASN A 534 -3.52 15.96 32.89
C ASN A 534 -2.63 17.00 32.20
N LYS A 535 -1.58 17.42 32.90
CA LYS A 535 -0.56 18.28 32.31
C LYS A 535 0.30 17.48 31.34
N PHE A 536 0.57 18.09 30.20
CA PHE A 536 1.32 17.54 29.11
C PHE A 536 2.53 18.43 28.81
N ASN A 537 3.74 17.86 28.82
CA ASN A 537 4.92 18.52 28.31
C ASN A 537 5.21 17.92 26.91
N PRO A 538 5.02 18.70 25.85
CA PRO A 538 5.20 18.18 24.49
C PRO A 538 6.65 17.76 24.17
N VAL A 539 7.64 18.31 24.90
CA VAL A 539 9.05 17.94 24.76
C VAL A 539 9.43 17.04 25.94
N SER A 540 9.49 15.73 25.70
CA SER A 540 9.80 14.75 26.74
C SER A 540 11.29 14.69 27.07
N ASP A 541 12.17 14.82 26.05
CA ASP A 541 13.62 14.76 26.22
C ASP A 541 14.35 15.49 25.09
N VAL A 542 15.51 16.10 25.44
CA VAL A 542 16.41 16.77 24.49
C VAL A 542 17.80 16.20 24.66
N PHE A 543 18.30 15.55 23.63
CA PHE A 543 19.62 14.93 23.61
C PHE A 543 20.54 15.63 22.60
N THR A 544 21.52 16.35 23.12
CA THR A 544 22.54 17.10 22.37
C THR A 544 23.75 17.34 23.27
N LEU A 545 24.83 17.87 22.75
CA LEU A 545 26.00 18.19 23.56
C LEU A 545 25.66 19.11 24.73
N ALA A 546 24.91 20.18 24.52
CA ALA A 546 24.52 21.13 25.57
C ALA A 546 23.61 20.53 26.64
N SER A 547 22.84 19.49 26.36
CA SER A 547 22.01 18.79 27.34
C SER A 547 22.85 17.86 28.23
N ILE A 548 24.00 17.43 27.75
CA ILE A 548 24.88 16.45 28.39
C ILE A 548 25.96 17.19 29.20
N VAL A 549 26.62 18.19 28.60
CA VAL A 549 27.64 18.99 29.23
C VAL A 549 27.00 20.20 29.88
N GLY A 550 26.88 20.21 31.22
CA GLY A 550 26.34 21.35 31.96
C GLY A 550 27.27 22.56 31.91
N PRO A 551 26.74 23.79 32.19
CA PRO A 551 27.55 25.00 32.13
C PRO A 551 28.75 25.00 33.11
N ASP A 552 28.59 24.43 34.32
CA ASP A 552 29.65 24.35 35.30
C ASP A 552 30.78 23.41 34.84
N LEU A 553 30.43 22.29 34.20
CA LEU A 553 31.44 21.37 33.63
C LEU A 553 32.14 22.03 32.42
N LEU A 554 31.43 22.75 31.59
CA LEU A 554 32.01 23.49 30.45
C LEU A 554 32.98 24.57 30.93
N ASP A 555 32.61 25.36 31.93
CA ASP A 555 33.47 26.37 32.54
C ASP A 555 34.70 25.74 33.20
N ALA A 556 34.55 24.62 33.89
CA ALA A 556 35.66 23.86 34.47
C ALA A 556 36.62 23.32 33.39
N LEU A 557 36.07 22.78 32.28
CA LEU A 557 36.87 22.32 31.13
C LEU A 557 37.62 23.48 30.47
N GLN A 558 36.99 24.66 30.35
CA GLN A 558 37.58 25.88 29.75
C GLN A 558 38.58 26.54 30.67
N ASP A 559 38.32 26.63 31.99
CA ASP A 559 39.23 27.25 32.97
C ASP A 559 40.47 26.39 33.22
N SER A 560 40.36 25.08 33.24
CA SER A 560 41.52 24.18 33.21
C SER A 560 42.33 24.32 31.92
N GLY A 561 41.64 24.63 30.81
CA GLY A 561 42.26 24.97 29.53
C GLY A 561 43.01 26.28 29.50
N ARG A 562 42.54 27.32 30.19
CA ARG A 562 43.19 28.65 30.27
C ARG A 562 44.37 28.73 31.21
N ASN A 563 44.42 27.88 32.24
CA ASN A 563 45.47 27.92 33.26
C ASN A 563 46.54 26.85 33.01
N ALA A 564 47.63 27.18 32.32
CA ALA A 564 48.95 26.54 32.25
C ALA A 564 49.05 25.01 32.10
N LEU A 565 48.04 24.24 32.53
CA LEU A 565 47.94 22.78 32.43
C LEU A 565 47.38 22.32 31.11
N ALA A 566 46.37 23.01 30.52
CA ALA A 566 45.90 22.71 29.19
C ALA A 566 46.92 23.01 28.10
N ASP A 567 47.71 24.12 28.27
CA ASP A 567 48.81 24.42 27.36
C ASP A 567 49.94 23.38 27.47
N SER A 568 50.19 22.84 28.67
CA SER A 568 51.15 21.78 28.91
C SER A 568 50.61 20.39 28.52
N TRP A 569 49.36 20.12 28.80
CA TRP A 569 48.71 18.87 28.47
C TRP A 569 48.36 18.79 26.97
N PHE A 570 47.83 19.86 26.37
CA PHE A 570 47.66 19.97 24.93
C PHE A 570 48.98 19.89 24.16
N LYS A 571 50.07 20.49 24.70
CA LYS A 571 51.41 20.37 24.13
C LYS A 571 52.08 19.03 24.36
N LEU A 572 51.83 18.37 25.49
CA LEU A 572 52.28 17.01 25.76
C LEU A 572 51.56 15.97 24.91
N ASN A 573 50.28 16.16 24.64
CA ASN A 573 49.43 15.21 23.89
C ASN A 573 49.22 15.60 22.42
N GLN A 574 49.88 16.63 21.90
CA GLN A 574 49.86 16.88 20.42
C GLN A 574 50.41 15.70 19.63
N ASN A 575 51.07 14.74 20.25
CA ASN A 575 51.58 13.50 19.69
C ASN A 575 50.74 12.27 20.05
N ASP A 576 49.76 12.39 20.97
CA ASP A 576 48.89 11.27 21.35
C ASP A 576 47.57 11.40 20.61
N THR A 577 47.57 10.82 19.41
CA THR A 577 46.43 10.80 18.50
C THR A 577 45.24 10.05 19.12
N THR A 578 45.46 9.13 20.03
CA THR A 578 44.46 8.20 20.56
C THR A 578 43.36 8.89 21.36
N LEU A 579 43.71 9.79 22.28
CA LEU A 579 42.74 10.49 23.14
C LEU A 579 41.95 11.55 22.35
N LYS A 580 42.65 12.27 21.48
CA LYS A 580 41.99 13.26 20.59
C LYS A 580 41.00 12.56 19.65
N GLU A 581 41.38 11.42 19.10
CA GLU A 581 40.51 10.59 18.24
C GLU A 581 39.33 10.02 19.03
N GLN A 582 39.50 9.63 20.30
CA GLN A 582 38.44 9.11 21.14
C GLN A 582 37.43 10.19 21.56
N LEU A 583 37.88 11.34 22.06
CA LEU A 583 37.00 12.46 22.43
C LEU A 583 36.31 13.06 21.22
N ASN A 584 37.02 13.26 20.10
CA ASN A 584 36.43 13.73 18.87
C ASN A 584 35.46 12.70 18.29
N GLY A 585 35.82 11.42 18.26
CA GLY A 585 35.00 10.37 17.67
C GLY A 585 33.80 9.97 18.55
N GLN A 586 34.00 9.84 19.86
CA GLN A 586 32.98 9.27 20.74
C GLN A 586 32.04 10.30 21.37
N LEU A 587 32.54 11.45 21.82
CA LEU A 587 31.68 12.47 22.44
C LEU A 587 31.33 13.62 21.49
N PHE A 588 32.33 14.40 21.07
CA PHE A 588 32.06 15.60 20.29
C PHE A 588 31.59 15.28 18.87
N GLY A 589 32.22 14.33 18.19
CA GLY A 589 31.84 13.90 16.86
C GLY A 589 30.46 13.26 16.78
N SER A 590 29.89 12.85 17.92
CA SER A 590 28.49 12.40 17.97
C SER A 590 27.49 13.56 17.84
N PHE A 591 27.90 14.77 18.24
CA PHE A 591 27.02 15.95 18.27
C PHE A 591 27.46 17.09 17.35
N ILE A 592 28.76 17.25 17.07
CA ILE A 592 29.32 18.30 16.23
C ILE A 592 29.86 17.67 14.94
N SER A 593 29.49 18.22 13.80
CA SER A 593 29.98 17.74 12.50
C SER A 593 31.44 18.20 12.26
N ASN A 594 32.23 17.36 11.58
CA ASN A 594 33.58 17.68 11.09
C ASN A 594 34.51 18.27 12.18
N VAL A 595 34.49 17.70 13.39
CA VAL A 595 35.27 18.16 14.54
C VAL A 595 36.79 18.20 14.30
N ASP A 596 37.28 17.50 13.26
CA ASP A 596 38.69 17.52 12.87
C ASP A 596 39.09 18.74 12.02
N ASP A 597 38.08 19.51 11.51
CA ASP A 597 38.34 20.73 10.76
C ASP A 597 38.42 21.95 11.72
N GLU A 598 39.59 22.23 12.26
CA GLU A 598 39.85 23.35 13.15
C GLU A 598 40.14 24.68 12.39
N THR A 599 39.70 24.81 11.16
CA THR A 599 39.87 26.04 10.35
C THR A 599 39.04 27.17 10.94
N GLU A 600 39.69 28.30 11.33
CA GLU A 600 38.99 29.46 11.89
C GLU A 600 37.89 29.95 10.98
N GLY A 601 36.65 29.94 11.48
CA GLY A 601 35.45 30.34 10.71
C GLY A 601 34.81 29.24 9.88
N SER A 602 35.22 27.98 10.00
CA SER A 602 34.49 26.84 9.43
C SER A 602 33.13 26.71 10.13
N VAL A 603 32.06 26.41 9.34
CA VAL A 603 30.73 26.19 9.88
C VAL A 603 30.58 24.70 10.15
N HIS A 604 30.41 24.37 11.41
CA HIS A 604 30.04 23.05 11.87
C HIS A 604 28.54 23.02 12.14
N TYR A 605 28.01 21.87 12.39
CA TYR A 605 26.60 21.71 12.79
C TYR A 605 26.52 20.94 14.09
N MET A 606 25.57 21.29 14.93
CA MET A 606 25.26 20.57 16.17
C MET A 606 23.98 19.75 15.98
N LEU A 607 24.05 18.47 16.30
CA LEU A 607 22.94 17.53 16.21
C LEU A 607 22.11 17.57 17.49
N TYR A 608 20.81 17.72 17.33
CA TYR A 608 19.81 17.57 18.37
C TYR A 608 18.90 16.40 18.04
N THR A 609 18.66 15.55 19.01
CA THR A 609 17.58 14.57 18.99
C THR A 609 16.58 14.94 20.07
N ILE A 610 15.38 15.34 19.68
CA ILE A 610 14.31 15.78 20.57
C ILE A 610 13.22 14.72 20.51
N ASN A 611 12.85 14.16 21.65
CA ASN A 611 11.71 13.28 21.75
C ASN A 611 10.48 14.11 22.11
N LEU A 612 9.45 13.98 21.28
CA LEU A 612 8.15 14.58 21.51
C LEU A 612 7.21 13.54 22.11
N GLU A 613 6.35 13.98 23.02
CA GLU A 613 5.30 13.13 23.57
C GLU A 613 4.12 13.05 22.59
N GLY A 614 3.51 11.89 22.45
CA GLY A 614 2.36 11.66 21.57
C GLY A 614 2.70 11.07 20.22
N ASP A 615 1.66 10.95 19.38
CA ASP A 615 1.77 10.40 18.03
C ASP A 615 2.46 11.42 17.09
N PRO A 616 3.44 11.03 16.27
CA PRO A 616 4.08 11.92 15.30
C PRO A 616 3.12 12.51 14.26
N GLU A 617 1.92 11.94 14.12
CA GLU A 617 0.90 12.36 13.16
C GLU A 617 -0.20 13.25 13.77
N ASP A 618 -0.14 13.52 15.08
CA ASP A 618 -1.09 14.39 15.75
C ASP A 618 -0.79 15.87 15.51
N ILE A 619 -1.85 16.68 15.46
CA ILE A 619 -1.75 18.12 15.28
C ILE A 619 -0.92 18.77 16.40
N GLU A 620 -0.99 18.22 17.61
CA GLU A 620 -0.17 18.65 18.74
C GLU A 620 1.33 18.48 18.46
N SER A 621 1.74 17.35 17.90
CA SER A 621 3.12 17.09 17.47
C SER A 621 3.57 18.03 16.37
N TYR A 622 2.68 18.32 15.38
CA TYR A 622 2.97 19.29 14.33
C TYR A 622 3.18 20.70 14.88
N ASN A 623 2.28 21.17 15.74
CA ASN A 623 2.38 22.50 16.36
C ASN A 623 3.64 22.64 17.22
N THR A 624 3.97 21.62 18.01
CA THR A 624 5.18 21.57 18.82
C THR A 624 6.43 21.65 17.93
N MET A 625 6.51 20.82 16.90
CA MET A 625 7.61 20.79 15.95
C MET A 625 7.79 22.13 15.24
N LEU A 626 6.69 22.71 14.73
CA LEU A 626 6.72 24.04 14.07
C LEU A 626 7.24 25.11 15.03
N ARG A 627 6.81 25.09 16.27
CA ARG A 627 7.26 26.05 17.27
C ARG A 627 8.72 25.90 17.64
N ILE A 628 9.21 24.64 17.83
CA ILE A 628 10.62 24.37 18.05
C ILE A 628 11.47 24.90 16.88
N ARG A 629 11.02 24.66 15.64
CA ARG A 629 11.68 25.16 14.45
C ARG A 629 11.74 26.68 14.40
N ASP A 630 10.66 27.36 14.75
CA ASP A 630 10.61 28.83 14.76
C ASP A 630 11.55 29.40 15.82
N ILE A 631 11.57 28.84 17.05
CA ILE A 631 12.51 29.23 18.11
C ILE A 631 13.95 29.01 17.64
N ALA A 632 14.24 27.87 17.03
CA ALA A 632 15.57 27.57 16.51
C ALA A 632 15.99 28.58 15.43
N ASN A 633 15.11 28.91 14.47
CA ASN A 633 15.38 29.90 13.45
C ASN A 633 15.58 31.31 14.02
N GLU A 634 14.81 31.71 15.04
CA GLU A 634 14.98 32.99 15.72
C GLU A 634 16.31 33.14 16.44
N MET A 635 16.80 32.03 17.04
CA MET A 635 18.01 32.04 17.88
C MET A 635 19.31 31.78 17.13
N PHE A 636 19.24 30.92 16.09
CA PHE A 636 20.38 30.50 15.31
C PHE A 636 20.28 31.02 13.85
N ASP A 637 20.20 32.33 13.73
CA ASP A 637 19.92 33.11 12.53
C ASP A 637 20.58 32.60 11.26
N VAL A 638 19.88 32.66 10.12
CA VAL A 638 20.44 32.40 8.80
C VAL A 638 21.56 33.41 8.54
N ASP A 639 22.79 32.97 8.49
CA ASP A 639 23.90 33.85 8.19
C ASP A 639 23.91 34.29 6.71
N ALA A 640 24.77 35.24 6.39
CA ALA A 640 24.96 35.74 5.01
C ALA A 640 25.47 34.63 4.05
N SER A 641 25.93 33.48 4.56
CA SER A 641 26.39 32.31 3.83
C SER A 641 25.25 31.35 3.47
N GLY A 642 24.04 31.57 3.99
CA GLY A 642 22.87 30.72 3.72
C GLY A 642 22.75 29.52 4.65
N ASN A 643 23.55 29.44 5.72
CA ASN A 643 23.42 28.40 6.73
C ASN A 643 22.12 28.59 7.51
N ARG A 644 21.32 27.55 7.60
CA ARG A 644 20.01 27.55 8.28
C ARG A 644 19.89 26.36 9.21
N VAL A 645 18.92 26.42 10.09
CA VAL A 645 18.49 25.24 10.86
C VAL A 645 17.80 24.25 9.94
N TYR A 646 18.18 23.00 10.05
CA TYR A 646 17.57 21.89 9.29
C TYR A 646 16.80 21.02 10.24
N VAL A 647 15.60 20.58 9.80
CA VAL A 647 14.69 19.78 10.60
C VAL A 647 14.35 18.52 9.85
N THR A 648 14.37 17.38 10.53
CA THR A 648 13.93 16.09 10.01
C THR A 648 13.44 15.20 11.15
N GLY A 649 13.06 13.97 10.87
CA GLY A 649 12.49 13.04 11.84
C GLY A 649 11.05 12.71 11.53
N LEU A 650 10.41 11.91 12.41
CA LEU A 650 9.08 11.37 12.14
C LEU A 650 8.00 12.46 12.08
N ALA A 651 7.95 13.36 13.06
CA ALA A 651 6.95 14.44 13.07
C ALA A 651 7.08 15.38 11.86
N GLN A 652 8.32 15.76 11.48
CA GLN A 652 8.55 16.59 10.30
C GLN A 652 8.15 15.87 9.01
N GLY A 653 8.49 14.58 8.88
CA GLY A 653 8.11 13.76 7.73
C GLY A 653 6.60 13.61 7.60
N ALA A 654 5.89 13.38 8.71
CA ALA A 654 4.44 13.32 8.75
C ALA A 654 3.80 14.67 8.36
N TYR A 655 4.35 15.78 8.85
CA TYR A 655 3.89 17.13 8.52
C TYR A 655 4.07 17.47 7.04
N ASP A 656 5.22 17.14 6.44
CA ASP A 656 5.47 17.35 5.01
C ASP A 656 4.46 16.55 4.17
N LEU A 657 4.18 15.30 4.53
CA LEU A 657 3.16 14.48 3.89
C LEU A 657 1.74 15.03 4.09
N PHE A 658 1.43 15.51 5.31
CA PHE A 658 0.15 16.14 5.63
C PHE A 658 -0.11 17.37 4.76
N THR A 659 0.90 18.20 4.50
CA THR A 659 0.77 19.43 3.71
C THR A 659 0.65 19.16 2.21
N VAL A 660 1.36 18.14 1.68
CA VAL A 660 1.37 17.81 0.24
C VAL A 660 0.12 17.01 -0.18
N THR A 661 -0.40 16.17 0.70
CA THR A 661 -1.47 15.21 0.36
C THR A 661 -2.76 15.86 -0.18
N PRO A 662 -3.32 16.94 0.39
CA PRO A 662 -4.58 17.55 -0.12
C PRO A 662 -4.43 18.14 -1.52
N ASP A 663 -3.28 18.76 -1.81
CA ASP A 663 -3.00 19.36 -3.11
C ASP A 663 -2.83 18.27 -4.18
N ASP A 664 -2.09 17.22 -3.88
CA ASP A 664 -1.91 16.07 -4.76
C ASP A 664 -3.24 15.33 -5.02
N PHE A 665 -4.06 15.12 -4.00
CA PHE A 665 -5.38 14.53 -4.17
C PHE A 665 -6.27 15.34 -5.11
N THR A 666 -6.30 16.64 -4.92
CA THR A 666 -7.07 17.56 -5.76
C THR A 666 -6.55 17.56 -7.20
N LEU A 667 -5.24 17.64 -7.37
CA LEU A 667 -4.59 17.64 -8.69
C LEU A 667 -4.87 16.34 -9.46
N VAL A 668 -4.63 15.19 -8.82
CA VAL A 668 -4.84 13.88 -9.43
C VAL A 668 -6.29 13.66 -9.82
N ASN A 669 -7.24 14.00 -8.95
CA ASN A 669 -8.67 13.84 -9.23
C ASN A 669 -9.14 14.70 -10.42
N ILE A 670 -8.75 15.99 -10.45
CA ILE A 670 -9.11 16.87 -11.56
C ILE A 670 -8.47 16.38 -12.86
N LEU A 671 -7.18 16.04 -12.82
CA LEU A 671 -6.44 15.66 -14.03
C LEU A 671 -6.91 14.31 -14.58
N SER A 672 -7.12 13.31 -13.72
CA SER A 672 -7.66 12.01 -14.13
C SER A 672 -9.07 12.13 -14.72
N ALA A 673 -9.96 12.93 -14.11
CA ALA A 673 -11.29 13.20 -14.61
C ALA A 673 -11.25 13.89 -15.99
N VAL A 674 -10.37 14.88 -16.20
CA VAL A 674 -10.18 15.57 -17.49
C VAL A 674 -9.67 14.61 -18.56
N ILE A 675 -8.63 13.83 -18.25
CA ILE A 675 -8.05 12.87 -19.20
C ILE A 675 -9.09 11.81 -19.60
N VAL A 676 -9.76 11.21 -18.61
CA VAL A 676 -10.80 10.20 -18.86
C VAL A 676 -11.97 10.79 -19.65
N PHE A 677 -12.43 12.00 -19.32
CA PHE A 677 -13.44 12.71 -20.10
C PHE A 677 -13.04 12.88 -21.57
N LEU A 678 -11.80 13.30 -21.84
CA LEU A 678 -11.27 13.47 -23.20
C LEU A 678 -11.25 12.11 -23.96
N VAL A 679 -10.79 11.05 -23.31
CA VAL A 679 -10.79 9.70 -23.92
C VAL A 679 -12.22 9.23 -24.21
N LEU A 680 -13.17 9.41 -23.29
CA LEU A 680 -14.57 9.09 -23.49
C LEU A 680 -15.20 9.92 -24.63
N LEU A 681 -14.81 11.20 -24.71
CA LEU A 681 -15.27 12.10 -25.79
C LEU A 681 -14.76 11.63 -27.16
N LEU A 682 -13.49 11.25 -27.25
CA LEU A 682 -12.91 10.70 -28.48
C LEU A 682 -13.55 9.37 -28.88
N THR A 683 -13.86 8.51 -27.89
CA THR A 683 -14.45 7.18 -28.08
C THR A 683 -15.88 7.26 -28.59
N PHE A 684 -16.75 7.98 -27.89
CA PHE A 684 -18.18 8.03 -28.19
C PHE A 684 -18.57 9.18 -29.11
N ARG A 685 -17.72 10.23 -29.24
CA ARG A 685 -18.00 11.45 -30.01
C ARG A 685 -19.30 12.14 -29.61
N ARG A 686 -19.71 11.98 -28.35
CA ARG A 686 -20.96 12.48 -27.76
C ARG A 686 -20.68 13.12 -26.40
N PRO A 687 -20.52 14.45 -26.30
CA PRO A 687 -20.06 15.10 -25.08
C PRO A 687 -20.98 14.84 -23.88
N ILE A 688 -22.29 14.84 -24.08
CA ILE A 688 -23.26 14.59 -23.00
C ILE A 688 -23.10 13.19 -22.43
N MET A 689 -22.83 12.20 -23.28
CA MET A 689 -22.62 10.82 -22.83
C MET A 689 -21.33 10.70 -22.03
N SER A 690 -20.26 11.34 -22.49
CA SER A 690 -18.97 11.34 -21.77
C SER A 690 -19.10 11.96 -20.38
N VAL A 691 -19.84 13.07 -20.23
CA VAL A 691 -20.12 13.67 -18.93
C VAL A 691 -20.95 12.72 -18.04
N VAL A 692 -21.99 12.10 -18.58
CA VAL A 692 -22.83 11.17 -17.82
C VAL A 692 -22.01 9.97 -17.30
N LEU A 693 -21.14 9.41 -18.14
CA LEU A 693 -20.30 8.28 -17.75
C LEU A 693 -19.34 8.68 -16.63
N LEU A 694 -18.66 9.82 -16.78
CA LEU A 694 -17.76 10.34 -15.77
C LEU A 694 -18.49 10.54 -14.43
N LEU A 695 -19.63 11.22 -14.42
CA LEU A 695 -20.41 11.49 -13.19
C LEU A 695 -20.90 10.21 -12.50
N VAL A 696 -21.24 9.17 -13.26
CA VAL A 696 -21.66 7.88 -12.69
C VAL A 696 -20.50 7.21 -11.93
N ILE A 697 -19.28 7.30 -12.46
CA ILE A 697 -18.11 6.68 -11.87
C ILE A 697 -17.63 7.49 -10.67
N GLU A 698 -17.55 8.82 -10.80
CA GLU A 698 -17.21 9.73 -9.70
C GLU A 698 -18.13 9.54 -8.49
N ALA A 699 -19.43 9.37 -8.73
CA ALA A 699 -20.37 9.05 -7.65
C ALA A 699 -20.03 7.75 -6.91
N GLY A 700 -19.43 6.77 -7.58
CA GLY A 700 -18.93 5.53 -6.97
C GLY A 700 -17.71 5.78 -6.08
N ILE A 701 -16.74 6.55 -6.59
CA ILE A 701 -15.51 6.93 -5.87
C ILE A 701 -15.86 7.72 -4.62
N PHE A 702 -16.72 8.74 -4.74
CA PHE A 702 -17.17 9.54 -3.59
C PHE A 702 -17.86 8.67 -2.53
N ALA A 703 -18.71 7.72 -2.94
CA ALA A 703 -19.39 6.82 -2.02
C ALA A 703 -18.41 5.87 -1.30
N ASN A 704 -17.35 5.42 -1.99
CA ASN A 704 -16.31 4.55 -1.43
C ASN A 704 -15.54 5.25 -0.30
N LEU A 705 -14.98 6.42 -0.57
CA LEU A 705 -14.23 7.20 0.43
C LEU A 705 -15.12 7.68 1.59
N THR A 706 -16.38 8.07 1.28
CA THR A 706 -17.34 8.44 2.34
C THR A 706 -17.67 7.27 3.25
N LEU A 707 -17.71 6.04 2.74
CA LEU A 707 -17.94 4.87 3.58
C LEU A 707 -16.82 4.68 4.61
N ALA A 708 -15.56 4.88 4.19
CA ALA A 708 -14.41 4.84 5.10
C ALA A 708 -14.54 5.91 6.20
N TYR A 709 -14.89 7.15 5.84
CA TYR A 709 -15.17 8.23 6.81
C TYR A 709 -16.26 7.85 7.82
N LEU A 710 -17.39 7.29 7.34
CA LEU A 710 -18.52 6.95 8.20
C LEU A 710 -18.23 5.78 9.17
N ILE A 711 -17.32 4.90 8.80
CA ILE A 711 -16.87 3.78 9.67
C ILE A 711 -15.82 4.27 10.68
N GLY A 712 -15.21 5.45 10.46
CA GLY A 712 -14.11 5.97 11.27
C GLY A 712 -12.77 5.27 11.00
N ASP A 713 -12.61 4.77 9.78
CA ASP A 713 -11.41 4.05 9.36
C ASP A 713 -10.30 5.04 8.97
N LYS A 714 -9.17 4.98 9.67
CA LYS A 714 -7.97 5.74 9.27
C LYS A 714 -7.36 5.10 8.02
N ILE A 715 -7.23 5.86 6.94
CA ILE A 715 -6.68 5.40 5.68
C ILE A 715 -5.25 5.91 5.51
N ASN A 716 -4.35 5.05 5.05
CA ASN A 716 -3.02 5.50 4.65
C ASN A 716 -3.13 6.50 3.48
N PHE A 717 -2.41 7.62 3.58
CA PHE A 717 -2.47 8.71 2.60
C PHE A 717 -2.16 8.24 1.17
N MET A 718 -1.25 7.27 0.99
CA MET A 718 -0.97 6.70 -0.33
C MET A 718 -2.19 5.97 -0.91
N ALA A 719 -2.89 5.19 -0.08
CA ALA A 719 -4.12 4.52 -0.52
C ALA A 719 -5.19 5.55 -0.90
N TYR A 720 -5.33 6.63 -0.12
CA TYR A 720 -6.25 7.73 -0.41
C TYR A 720 -5.94 8.44 -1.74
N LEU A 721 -4.66 8.77 -2.00
CA LEU A 721 -4.23 9.44 -3.23
C LEU A 721 -4.43 8.58 -4.48
N ILE A 722 -4.14 7.29 -4.39
CA ILE A 722 -4.02 6.42 -5.56
C ILE A 722 -5.36 5.79 -5.94
N VAL A 723 -6.19 5.46 -4.94
CA VAL A 723 -7.45 4.70 -5.15
C VAL A 723 -8.38 5.40 -6.12
N SER A 724 -8.54 6.72 -6.02
CA SER A 724 -9.43 7.47 -6.92
C SER A 724 -9.03 7.36 -8.39
N ALA A 725 -7.73 7.47 -8.69
CA ALA A 725 -7.20 7.33 -10.06
C ALA A 725 -7.34 5.90 -10.58
N ILE A 726 -7.09 4.90 -9.71
CA ILE A 726 -7.24 3.49 -10.05
C ILE A 726 -8.69 3.13 -10.30
N GLU A 727 -9.61 3.54 -9.42
CA GLU A 727 -11.04 3.28 -9.58
C GLU A 727 -11.57 3.93 -10.85
N LEU A 728 -11.22 5.19 -11.10
CA LEU A 728 -11.62 5.87 -12.31
C LEU A 728 -11.12 5.14 -13.56
N GLY A 729 -9.86 4.69 -13.55
CA GLY A 729 -9.27 3.94 -14.67
C GLY A 729 -9.86 2.54 -14.86
N ALA A 730 -10.05 1.78 -13.77
CA ALA A 730 -10.43 0.37 -13.83
C ALA A 730 -11.94 0.14 -13.96
N THR A 731 -12.79 1.04 -13.44
CA THR A 731 -14.24 0.82 -13.40
C THR A 731 -14.99 1.50 -14.55
N VAL A 732 -14.36 2.47 -15.22
CA VAL A 732 -14.94 3.12 -16.42
C VAL A 732 -15.24 2.11 -17.53
N ASP A 733 -14.52 1.01 -17.59
CA ASP A 733 -14.65 -0.06 -18.57
C ASP A 733 -16.04 -0.69 -18.54
N TYR A 734 -16.64 -0.83 -17.36
CA TYR A 734 -18.01 -1.34 -17.19
C TYR A 734 -19.03 -0.42 -17.84
N ALA A 735 -18.86 0.88 -17.66
CA ALA A 735 -19.73 1.89 -18.23
C ALA A 735 -19.52 2.01 -19.76
N ILE A 736 -18.29 1.88 -20.26
CA ILE A 736 -17.96 1.85 -21.69
C ILE A 736 -18.62 0.64 -22.36
N LEU A 737 -18.48 -0.55 -21.78
CA LEU A 737 -19.06 -1.78 -22.33
C LEU A 737 -20.58 -1.72 -22.36
N PHE A 738 -21.20 -1.29 -21.25
CA PHE A 738 -22.64 -1.09 -21.19
C PHE A 738 -23.13 -0.13 -22.29
N SER A 739 -22.45 1.02 -22.40
CA SER A 739 -22.83 2.07 -23.37
C SER A 739 -22.63 1.64 -24.82
N SER A 740 -21.54 0.90 -25.09
CA SER A 740 -21.30 0.33 -26.42
C SER A 740 -22.45 -0.62 -26.84
N LYS A 741 -22.87 -1.50 -25.91
CA LYS A 741 -24.02 -2.39 -26.16
C LYS A 741 -25.33 -1.62 -26.28
N TYR A 742 -25.52 -0.55 -25.51
CA TYR A 742 -26.69 0.31 -25.66
C TYR A 742 -26.75 0.97 -27.06
N PHE A 743 -25.66 1.51 -27.59
CA PHE A 743 -25.64 2.12 -28.92
C PHE A 743 -25.79 1.09 -30.01
N GLU A 744 -25.21 -0.10 -29.88
CA GLU A 744 -25.42 -1.22 -30.82
C GLU A 744 -26.91 -1.60 -30.92
N GLU A 745 -27.62 -1.71 -29.81
CA GLU A 745 -29.04 -2.05 -29.76
C GLU A 745 -29.94 -0.91 -30.22
N LYS A 746 -29.55 0.35 -29.98
CA LYS A 746 -30.35 1.51 -30.38
C LYS A 746 -30.48 1.68 -31.88
N GLU A 747 -29.61 1.11 -32.70
CA GLU A 747 -29.72 1.12 -34.14
C GLU A 747 -30.98 0.37 -34.60
N ASN A 748 -31.34 -0.72 -33.94
CA ASN A 748 -32.40 -1.64 -34.35
C ASN A 748 -33.64 -1.61 -33.46
N CYS A 749 -33.54 -1.16 -32.22
CA CYS A 749 -34.60 -1.17 -31.21
C CYS A 749 -35.01 0.24 -30.79
N THR A 750 -36.24 0.35 -30.23
CA THR A 750 -36.66 1.60 -29.57
C THR A 750 -35.73 1.92 -28.37
N GLY A 751 -35.51 3.20 -28.06
CA GLY A 751 -34.54 3.61 -27.03
C GLY A 751 -34.71 2.93 -25.67
N VAL A 752 -35.98 2.75 -25.22
CA VAL A 752 -36.28 2.04 -23.96
C VAL A 752 -35.95 0.54 -24.03
N VAL A 753 -36.22 -0.09 -25.19
CA VAL A 753 -35.86 -1.50 -25.39
C VAL A 753 -34.36 -1.69 -25.54
N ALA A 754 -33.67 -0.74 -26.17
CA ALA A 754 -32.22 -0.73 -26.26
C ALA A 754 -31.54 -0.72 -24.86
N VAL A 755 -32.07 0.06 -23.91
CA VAL A 755 -31.59 0.04 -22.51
C VAL A 755 -31.79 -1.34 -21.87
N LYS A 756 -32.96 -1.97 -22.04
CA LYS A 756 -33.24 -3.32 -21.51
C LYS A 756 -32.29 -4.37 -22.09
N ASN A 757 -32.09 -4.32 -23.41
CA ASN A 757 -31.19 -5.24 -24.09
C ASN A 757 -29.72 -5.01 -23.69
N ALA A 758 -29.29 -3.76 -23.50
CA ALA A 758 -27.96 -3.43 -23.03
C ALA A 758 -27.69 -4.05 -21.66
N VAL A 759 -28.61 -3.90 -20.67
CA VAL A 759 -28.48 -4.56 -19.35
C VAL A 759 -28.32 -6.07 -19.51
N HIS A 760 -29.15 -6.71 -20.34
CA HIS A 760 -29.11 -8.16 -20.54
C HIS A 760 -27.82 -8.65 -21.21
N ARG A 761 -27.32 -7.92 -22.22
CA ARG A 761 -26.13 -8.32 -22.98
C ARG A 761 -24.79 -7.97 -22.29
N SER A 762 -24.76 -6.88 -21.54
CA SER A 762 -23.53 -6.47 -20.84
C SER A 762 -23.33 -7.20 -19.50
N ALA A 763 -24.42 -7.62 -18.84
CA ALA A 763 -24.36 -8.21 -17.51
C ALA A 763 -23.37 -9.40 -17.37
N PRO A 764 -23.34 -10.40 -18.26
CA PRO A 764 -22.40 -11.51 -18.11
C PRO A 764 -20.93 -11.06 -18.08
N SER A 765 -20.53 -10.18 -19.01
CA SER A 765 -19.15 -9.74 -19.10
C SER A 765 -18.76 -8.79 -17.96
N VAL A 766 -19.61 -7.79 -17.66
CA VAL A 766 -19.34 -6.80 -16.61
C VAL A 766 -19.31 -7.46 -15.23
N ILE A 767 -20.26 -8.36 -14.93
CA ILE A 767 -20.28 -9.05 -13.62
C ILE A 767 -19.08 -9.98 -13.48
N THR A 768 -18.69 -10.71 -14.52
CA THR A 768 -17.49 -11.56 -14.46
C THR A 768 -16.24 -10.74 -14.19
N SER A 769 -16.05 -9.65 -14.92
CA SER A 769 -14.92 -8.74 -14.77
C SER A 769 -14.90 -8.10 -13.38
N ALA A 770 -16.00 -7.50 -12.95
CA ALA A 770 -16.11 -6.91 -11.61
C ALA A 770 -15.88 -7.97 -10.51
N SER A 771 -16.39 -9.20 -10.67
CA SER A 771 -16.16 -10.29 -9.73
C SER A 771 -14.68 -10.67 -9.65
N ILE A 772 -13.95 -10.70 -10.76
CA ILE A 772 -12.51 -10.96 -10.77
C ILE A 772 -11.80 -9.88 -9.96
N LEU A 773 -12.07 -8.60 -10.23
CA LEU A 773 -11.44 -7.49 -9.51
C LEU A 773 -11.78 -7.52 -8.00
N ILE A 774 -13.07 -7.65 -7.65
CA ILE A 774 -13.53 -7.66 -6.25
C ILE A 774 -12.89 -8.83 -5.48
N PHE A 775 -13.05 -10.06 -5.96
CA PHE A 775 -12.60 -11.23 -5.20
C PHE A 775 -11.07 -11.37 -5.19
N THR A 776 -10.37 -10.89 -6.23
CA THR A 776 -8.90 -10.80 -6.21
C THR A 776 -8.43 -9.82 -5.15
N CYS A 777 -8.99 -8.62 -5.11
CA CYS A 777 -8.66 -7.60 -4.12
C CYS A 777 -9.00 -8.07 -2.69
N VAL A 778 -10.17 -8.72 -2.49
CA VAL A 778 -10.53 -9.30 -1.19
C VAL A 778 -9.53 -10.39 -0.75
N ALA A 779 -9.13 -11.27 -1.67
CA ALA A 779 -8.15 -12.31 -1.35
C ALA A 779 -6.79 -11.73 -0.94
N VAL A 780 -6.35 -10.67 -1.62
CA VAL A 780 -5.11 -9.96 -1.26
C VAL A 780 -5.25 -9.29 0.11
N THR A 781 -6.33 -8.54 0.35
CA THR A 781 -6.60 -7.88 1.64
C THR A 781 -6.57 -8.84 2.82
N LEU A 782 -7.06 -10.08 2.64
CA LEU A 782 -7.11 -11.10 3.70
C LEU A 782 -5.77 -11.81 3.93
N LEU A 783 -4.82 -11.72 3.01
CA LEU A 783 -3.58 -12.50 3.05
C LEU A 783 -2.32 -11.65 3.20
N THR A 784 -2.41 -10.34 2.91
CA THR A 784 -1.26 -9.45 3.04
C THR A 784 -1.12 -8.96 4.48
N THR A 785 0.10 -8.94 4.96
CA THR A 785 0.49 -8.25 6.20
C THR A 785 0.93 -6.80 5.92
N ASN A 786 1.11 -6.43 4.63
CA ASN A 786 1.42 -5.05 4.26
C ASN A 786 0.16 -4.17 4.37
N PRO A 787 0.11 -3.23 5.32
CA PRO A 787 -1.10 -2.46 5.61
C PRO A 787 -1.52 -1.56 4.43
N ILE A 788 -0.56 -0.99 3.71
CA ILE A 788 -0.82 -0.09 2.58
C ILE A 788 -1.46 -0.86 1.43
N VAL A 789 -0.86 -2.02 1.06
CA VAL A 789 -1.39 -2.89 -0.01
C VAL A 789 -2.78 -3.42 0.37
N GLY A 790 -2.97 -3.80 1.64
CA GLY A 790 -4.25 -4.27 2.18
C GLY A 790 -5.35 -3.20 2.07
N GLN A 791 -5.04 -1.97 2.46
CA GLN A 791 -5.98 -0.84 2.36
C GLN A 791 -6.30 -0.46 0.92
N ILE A 792 -5.30 -0.37 0.03
CA ILE A 792 -5.52 -0.10 -1.40
C ILE A 792 -6.46 -1.15 -2.00
N THR A 793 -6.19 -2.45 -1.78
CA THR A 793 -7.01 -3.52 -2.35
C THR A 793 -8.41 -3.57 -1.74
N ARG A 794 -8.56 -3.31 -0.46
CA ARG A 794 -9.87 -3.20 0.21
C ARG A 794 -10.73 -2.09 -0.39
N LEU A 795 -10.16 -0.89 -0.55
CA LEU A 795 -10.85 0.25 -1.13
C LEU A 795 -11.24 -0.01 -2.59
N ILE A 796 -10.35 -0.59 -3.40
CA ILE A 796 -10.66 -0.96 -4.79
C ILE A 796 -11.80 -1.99 -4.85
N ALA A 797 -11.84 -2.98 -3.95
CA ALA A 797 -12.92 -3.96 -3.91
C ALA A 797 -14.27 -3.30 -3.61
N ILE A 798 -14.32 -2.42 -2.61
CA ILE A 798 -15.53 -1.69 -2.21
C ILE A 798 -15.98 -0.75 -3.33
N GLY A 799 -15.07 0.06 -3.88
CA GLY A 799 -15.37 1.00 -4.97
C GLY A 799 -15.83 0.30 -6.24
N THR A 800 -15.27 -0.87 -6.56
CA THR A 800 -15.76 -1.71 -7.67
C THR A 800 -17.19 -2.18 -7.42
N CYS A 801 -17.57 -2.54 -6.20
CA CYS A 801 -18.96 -2.88 -5.85
C CYS A 801 -19.90 -1.68 -6.08
N PHE A 802 -19.53 -0.48 -5.63
CA PHE A 802 -20.33 0.72 -5.87
C PHE A 802 -20.45 1.04 -7.37
N SER A 803 -19.34 1.00 -8.10
CA SER A 803 -19.34 1.22 -9.56
C SER A 803 -20.21 0.20 -10.28
N LEU A 804 -20.15 -1.08 -9.93
CA LEU A 804 -20.99 -2.13 -10.51
C LEU A 804 -22.49 -1.85 -10.29
N ILE A 805 -22.86 -1.46 -9.06
CA ILE A 805 -24.24 -1.12 -8.70
C ILE A 805 -24.70 0.10 -9.52
N LEU A 806 -23.90 1.16 -9.61
CA LEU A 806 -24.26 2.40 -10.30
C LEU A 806 -24.34 2.20 -11.82
N VAL A 807 -23.47 1.40 -12.41
CA VAL A 807 -23.50 1.07 -13.85
C VAL A 807 -24.76 0.30 -14.24
N PHE A 808 -25.34 -0.53 -13.36
CA PHE A 808 -26.58 -1.24 -13.63
C PHE A 808 -27.85 -0.58 -13.07
N THR A 809 -27.72 0.49 -12.28
CA THR A 809 -28.88 1.21 -11.71
C THR A 809 -28.96 2.66 -12.21
N LEU A 810 -27.95 3.49 -11.93
CA LEU A 810 -27.97 4.91 -12.26
C LEU A 810 -27.83 5.17 -13.76
N LEU A 811 -26.83 4.55 -14.42
CA LEU A 811 -26.57 4.76 -15.85
C LEU A 811 -27.78 4.39 -16.73
N PRO A 812 -28.41 3.20 -16.62
CA PRO A 812 -29.59 2.89 -17.39
C PRO A 812 -30.81 3.75 -17.05
N SER A 813 -30.91 4.24 -15.80
CA SER A 813 -31.95 5.18 -15.37
C SER A 813 -31.84 6.53 -16.09
N ILE A 814 -30.62 7.09 -16.15
CA ILE A 814 -30.33 8.34 -16.85
C ILE A 814 -30.64 8.17 -18.35
N LEU A 815 -30.17 7.07 -18.96
CA LEU A 815 -30.42 6.80 -20.38
C LEU A 815 -31.91 6.63 -20.67
N ASN A 816 -32.68 5.92 -19.83
CA ASN A 816 -34.11 5.75 -19.99
C ASN A 816 -34.86 7.09 -19.94
N ILE A 817 -34.53 7.97 -19.04
CA ILE A 817 -35.13 9.31 -18.96
C ILE A 817 -34.72 10.16 -20.17
N ASN A 818 -33.43 10.15 -20.54
CA ASN A 818 -32.92 10.88 -21.70
C ASN A 818 -33.64 10.44 -23.00
N GLU A 819 -33.87 9.12 -23.21
CA GLU A 819 -34.60 8.62 -24.37
C GLU A 819 -36.06 9.11 -24.41
N ARG A 820 -36.72 9.09 -23.26
CA ARG A 820 -38.10 9.58 -23.16
C ARG A 820 -38.20 11.08 -23.44
N VAL A 821 -37.30 11.86 -22.90
CA VAL A 821 -37.21 13.32 -23.08
C VAL A 821 -36.87 13.65 -24.54
N SER A 822 -35.88 12.97 -25.11
CA SER A 822 -35.49 13.14 -26.54
C SER A 822 -36.63 12.82 -27.50
N ARG A 823 -37.33 11.71 -27.27
CA ARG A 823 -38.52 11.32 -28.05
C ARG A 823 -39.63 12.36 -27.96
N TRP A 824 -39.98 12.79 -26.72
CA TRP A 824 -40.99 13.81 -26.50
C TRP A 824 -40.66 15.13 -27.22
N TYR A 825 -39.38 15.56 -27.14
CA TYR A 825 -38.87 16.78 -27.75
C TYR A 825 -38.92 16.71 -29.30
N SER A 826 -38.55 15.56 -29.88
CA SER A 826 -38.63 15.35 -31.35
C SER A 826 -40.04 15.40 -31.87
N ILE A 827 -40.98 14.73 -31.21
CA ILE A 827 -42.40 14.72 -31.58
C ILE A 827 -42.98 16.16 -31.44
N LYS A 828 -42.66 16.88 -30.33
CA LYS A 828 -43.14 18.25 -30.11
C LYS A 828 -42.63 19.25 -31.13
N LYS A 829 -41.40 19.05 -31.68
CA LYS A 829 -40.81 19.87 -32.75
C LYS A 829 -41.23 19.47 -34.18
N GLY A 830 -42.10 18.50 -34.33
CA GLY A 830 -42.54 18.03 -35.63
C GLY A 830 -41.51 17.26 -36.50
N LYS A 831 -40.43 16.76 -35.83
CA LYS A 831 -39.34 16.02 -36.49
C LYS A 831 -39.69 14.52 -36.70
N GLY A 832 -40.88 14.08 -36.33
CA GLY A 832 -41.31 12.69 -36.35
C GLY A 832 -40.90 11.91 -35.11
N ASP A 833 -41.36 10.68 -34.97
CA ASP A 833 -40.99 9.78 -33.89
C ASP A 833 -39.64 9.10 -34.24
N PRO A 834 -38.56 9.32 -33.48
CA PRO A 834 -37.25 8.70 -33.76
C PRO A 834 -37.25 7.15 -33.61
N ASP A 835 -38.30 6.59 -33.02
CA ASP A 835 -38.47 5.16 -32.79
C ASP A 835 -39.46 4.53 -33.82
N GLU A 836 -39.92 5.27 -34.80
CA GLU A 836 -40.84 4.76 -35.83
C GLU A 836 -40.16 3.65 -36.65
N GLY A 837 -40.82 2.50 -36.78
CA GLY A 837 -40.32 1.32 -37.49
C GLY A 837 -39.26 0.48 -36.72
N LYS A 838 -38.89 0.85 -35.50
CA LYS A 838 -37.95 0.09 -34.69
C LYS A 838 -38.62 -0.96 -33.81
N ASP A 839 -37.87 -2.01 -33.51
CA ASP A 839 -38.33 -3.13 -32.69
C ASP A 839 -38.67 -2.69 -31.25
N ASN A 840 -39.85 -3.05 -30.78
CA ASN A 840 -40.34 -2.67 -29.44
C ASN A 840 -40.38 -3.87 -28.46
N VAL A 841 -39.89 -5.06 -28.85
CA VAL A 841 -39.89 -6.26 -28.03
C VAL A 841 -38.44 -6.59 -27.55
N PRO A 842 -38.18 -6.72 -26.24
CA PRO A 842 -36.87 -7.10 -25.76
C PRO A 842 -36.42 -8.49 -26.23
N ILE A 843 -35.12 -8.67 -26.45
CA ILE A 843 -34.51 -9.93 -26.94
C ILE A 843 -34.88 -11.12 -26.04
N TYR A 844 -34.86 -10.92 -24.73
CA TYR A 844 -35.20 -11.98 -23.78
C TYR A 844 -36.67 -12.37 -23.81
N GLU A 845 -37.57 -11.44 -24.14
CA GLU A 845 -39.00 -11.75 -24.34
C GLU A 845 -39.21 -12.47 -25.67
N LYS A 846 -38.50 -12.09 -26.73
CA LYS A 846 -38.53 -12.84 -28.01
C LYS A 846 -38.03 -14.28 -27.82
N LYS A 847 -36.93 -14.50 -27.11
CA LYS A 847 -36.44 -15.84 -26.80
C LYS A 847 -37.43 -16.65 -25.94
N ARG A 848 -38.12 -16.01 -25.00
CA ARG A 848 -39.18 -16.64 -24.20
C ARG A 848 -40.40 -17.01 -25.03
N GLN A 849 -40.85 -16.13 -25.94
CA GLN A 849 -41.95 -16.40 -26.85
C GLN A 849 -41.60 -17.53 -27.81
N ALA A 850 -40.43 -17.50 -28.46
CA ALA A 850 -39.97 -18.56 -29.34
C ALA A 850 -39.86 -19.92 -28.61
N LYS A 851 -39.40 -19.94 -27.36
CA LYS A 851 -39.34 -21.16 -26.52
C LYS A 851 -40.75 -21.67 -26.16
N LEU A 852 -41.70 -20.77 -25.91
CA LEU A 852 -43.10 -21.11 -25.67
C LEU A 852 -43.79 -21.63 -26.91
N GLU A 853 -43.52 -21.03 -28.08
CA GLU A 853 -44.04 -21.48 -29.38
C GLU A 853 -43.43 -22.82 -29.77
N ALA A 854 -42.13 -23.02 -29.60
CA ALA A 854 -41.48 -24.32 -29.78
C ALA A 854 -42.04 -25.41 -28.84
N LYS A 855 -42.34 -25.06 -27.60
CA LYS A 855 -43.00 -25.97 -26.65
C LYS A 855 -44.45 -26.28 -27.05
N LYS A 856 -45.18 -25.29 -27.54
CA LYS A 856 -46.55 -25.49 -28.08
C LYS A 856 -46.54 -26.34 -29.35
N LEU A 857 -45.61 -26.12 -30.26
CA LEU A 857 -45.43 -26.93 -31.47
C LEU A 857 -45.04 -28.39 -31.13
N ALA A 858 -44.11 -28.56 -30.18
CA ALA A 858 -43.72 -29.88 -29.68
C ALA A 858 -44.91 -30.61 -29.00
N MET A 859 -45.74 -29.91 -28.23
CA MET A 859 -46.95 -30.47 -27.63
C MET A 859 -48.03 -30.76 -28.68
N ALA A 860 -48.15 -29.97 -29.73
CA ALA A 860 -49.10 -30.21 -30.80
C ALA A 860 -48.70 -31.39 -31.71
N SER A 861 -47.40 -31.63 -31.89
CA SER A 861 -46.86 -32.78 -32.63
C SER A 861 -46.98 -34.12 -31.91
N VAL A 862 -47.02 -34.10 -30.57
CA VAL A 862 -47.22 -35.31 -29.73
C VAL A 862 -48.68 -35.74 -29.68
N GLY A 863 -49.65 -34.86 -30.07
CA GLY A 863 -51.09 -35.18 -30.05
C GLY A 863 -51.64 -35.80 -31.35
N ALA A 864 -50.86 -35.95 -32.42
CA ALA A 864 -51.39 -36.41 -33.71
C ALA A 864 -50.91 -37.81 -34.14
N ASP A 865 -49.77 -38.31 -33.75
CA ASP A 865 -49.31 -39.68 -34.01
C ASP A 865 -48.19 -40.07 -33.01
N GLY A 866 -48.30 -41.26 -32.47
CA GLY A 866 -47.44 -41.79 -31.39
C GLY A 866 -45.98 -42.06 -31.79
N ASP A 867 -45.46 -41.52 -32.86
CA ASP A 867 -44.05 -41.64 -33.28
C ASP A 867 -43.30 -40.34 -33.10
N SER A 868 -42.23 -40.40 -32.38
CA SER A 868 -41.33 -39.27 -32.13
C SER A 868 -40.60 -38.86 -33.40
N VAL A 869 -41.10 -37.81 -34.06
CA VAL A 869 -40.34 -37.12 -35.11
C VAL A 869 -39.40 -36.14 -34.47
N MET A 870 -38.10 -36.40 -34.55
CA MET A 870 -37.08 -35.43 -34.23
C MET A 870 -37.15 -34.27 -35.24
N ILE A 871 -37.68 -33.14 -34.85
CA ILE A 871 -37.60 -31.92 -35.62
C ILE A 871 -36.29 -31.21 -35.17
N ASP A 872 -35.33 -31.25 -36.07
CA ASP A 872 -34.08 -30.47 -35.92
C ASP A 872 -34.44 -28.99 -36.16
N ALA A 873 -34.84 -28.30 -35.07
CA ALA A 873 -35.07 -26.86 -35.12
C ALA A 873 -33.72 -26.15 -34.91
N ASP A 874 -32.91 -26.09 -35.96
CA ASP A 874 -31.76 -25.20 -36.06
C ASP A 874 -32.27 -23.77 -36.37
N ALA A 875 -32.95 -23.17 -35.40
CA ALA A 875 -33.23 -21.74 -35.40
C ALA A 875 -32.14 -21.09 -34.56
N GLY A 876 -31.20 -20.40 -35.19
CA GLY A 876 -30.02 -19.76 -34.69
C GLY A 876 -30.13 -19.22 -33.25
N ASP A 877 -29.32 -19.80 -32.40
CA ASP A 877 -28.95 -19.56 -31.04
C ASP A 877 -29.22 -20.77 -30.11
N GLY A 878 -28.55 -21.90 -30.37
CA GLY A 878 -28.14 -22.88 -29.36
C GLY A 878 -29.19 -23.56 -28.47
N VAL A 879 -30.45 -23.55 -28.78
CA VAL A 879 -31.49 -24.29 -28.06
C VAL A 879 -31.68 -25.65 -28.70
N LYS A 880 -31.05 -26.70 -28.19
CA LYS A 880 -31.29 -28.07 -28.60
C LYS A 880 -32.69 -28.51 -28.17
N ALA A 881 -33.40 -29.28 -29.03
CA ALA A 881 -34.68 -29.88 -28.69
C ALA A 881 -34.64 -30.77 -27.43
N SER A 882 -33.45 -31.26 -27.03
CA SER A 882 -33.20 -31.99 -25.77
C SER A 882 -33.50 -31.16 -24.53
N ASP A 883 -33.36 -29.83 -24.59
CA ASP A 883 -33.58 -28.96 -23.43
C ASP A 883 -35.08 -28.67 -23.20
N VAL A 884 -35.93 -29.06 -24.12
CA VAL A 884 -37.39 -28.91 -24.04
C VAL A 884 -38.04 -30.13 -23.39
N LEU A 885 -37.36 -31.29 -23.36
CA LEU A 885 -37.89 -32.56 -22.89
C LEU A 885 -37.57 -32.95 -21.43
N ILE A 886 -36.73 -32.16 -20.71
CA ILE A 886 -36.27 -32.53 -19.36
C ILE A 886 -37.21 -32.08 -18.22
N ASP A 887 -38.30 -31.37 -18.55
CA ASP A 887 -39.29 -30.96 -17.52
C ASP A 887 -40.57 -31.82 -17.59
N ARG A 888 -40.46 -33.15 -17.48
CA ARG A 888 -41.54 -34.03 -17.06
C ARG A 888 -41.45 -34.27 -15.55
N GLY A 889 -41.83 -33.23 -14.82
CA GLY A 889 -42.13 -33.37 -13.40
C GLY A 889 -43.62 -33.54 -13.25
N ASP A 890 -44.00 -34.64 -12.69
CA ASP A 890 -45.19 -34.92 -11.91
C ASP A 890 -46.59 -34.65 -12.57
N GLU A 891 -47.13 -35.66 -13.25
CA GLU A 891 -48.58 -35.86 -13.32
C GLU A 891 -48.98 -36.89 -12.22
N PRO A 892 -50.11 -36.66 -11.51
CA PRO A 892 -50.58 -37.57 -10.50
C PRO A 892 -51.19 -38.84 -11.17
N LYS A 893 -50.76 -40.03 -10.73
CA LYS A 893 -51.39 -41.34 -11.12
C LYS A 893 -52.81 -41.39 -10.62
N PRO A 894 -53.75 -41.91 -11.45
CA PRO A 894 -55.10 -42.26 -10.99
C PRO A 894 -55.07 -43.50 -10.07
N ALA A 895 -55.92 -43.45 -9.09
CA ALA A 895 -56.20 -44.56 -8.20
C ALA A 895 -56.76 -45.79 -8.96
N GLU A 896 -56.10 -46.93 -8.87
CA GLU A 896 -56.73 -48.22 -9.13
C GLU A 896 -56.91 -49.00 -7.81
N THR A 897 -58.13 -49.37 -7.64
CA THR A 897 -58.66 -50.22 -6.56
C THR A 897 -58.34 -51.69 -6.81
N GLY A 898 -57.88 -52.35 -5.80
CA GLY A 898 -58.36 -53.72 -5.46
C GLY A 898 -57.41 -54.88 -5.74
N ASP A 899 -57.14 -55.49 -4.67
CA ASP A 899 -57.28 -56.88 -4.31
C ASP A 899 -56.03 -57.76 -4.15
N GLY A 900 -55.90 -58.22 -2.98
CA GLY A 900 -55.62 -59.63 -2.62
C GLY A 900 -54.22 -60.17 -2.48
N GLY A 901 -53.82 -60.43 -1.28
CA GLY A 901 -53.14 -61.72 -1.00
C GLY A 901 -51.73 -61.57 -0.38
N ASP A 902 -51.77 -61.77 0.90
CA ASP A 902 -50.95 -62.63 1.75
C ASP A 902 -49.43 -62.63 1.69
N ALA A 903 -48.97 -62.43 2.84
CA ALA A 903 -48.07 -63.27 3.71
C ALA A 903 -46.58 -62.95 3.81
N ASP A 904 -46.26 -62.78 5.06
CA ASP A 904 -45.10 -63.25 5.82
C ASP A 904 -43.71 -62.50 5.56
N ASP A 905 -43.23 -61.95 6.52
CA ASP A 905 -42.70 -62.29 7.85
C ASP A 905 -41.29 -61.79 8.12
N LYS A 906 -41.13 -61.23 9.29
CA LYS A 906 -39.94 -61.07 10.10
C LYS A 906 -39.07 -59.79 9.88
N ALA A 907 -39.27 -58.95 10.87
CA ALA A 907 -38.63 -58.83 12.21
C ALA A 907 -37.15 -58.53 12.14
N ALA A 908 -36.64 -57.56 12.75
CA ALA A 908 -36.52 -57.05 14.05
C ALA A 908 -35.65 -55.78 14.05
N ASP A 909 -36.04 -54.83 14.83
CA ASP A 909 -35.39 -54.34 16.05
C ASP A 909 -34.08 -53.53 15.81
N ASP A 910 -33.83 -52.47 16.43
CA ASP A 910 -34.19 -51.88 17.69
C ASP A 910 -33.62 -50.46 17.83
N LYS A 911 -34.41 -49.58 18.46
CA LYS A 911 -34.10 -48.54 19.46
C LYS A 911 -33.14 -47.40 19.06
N ALA A 912 -33.66 -46.22 19.09
CA ALA A 912 -34.08 -45.32 20.21
C ALA A 912 -32.92 -44.87 21.09
N ASP A 913 -32.75 -43.59 21.20
CA ASP A 913 -33.00 -42.67 22.32
C ASP A 913 -32.26 -41.34 21.98
N ASP A 914 -32.94 -40.25 21.81
CA ASP A 914 -33.33 -39.26 22.83
C ASP A 914 -32.19 -38.88 23.79
N GLU A 915 -31.77 -37.63 23.72
CA GLU A 915 -31.87 -36.74 24.86
C GLU A 915 -31.59 -35.27 24.50
N ILE A 916 -32.59 -34.50 24.74
CA ILE A 916 -32.66 -33.08 25.02
C ILE A 916 -31.81 -32.76 26.28
N MET A 917 -31.05 -31.70 26.30
CA MET A 917 -31.01 -30.81 27.47
C MET A 917 -30.56 -29.40 27.13
N THR A 918 -31.50 -28.52 27.36
CA THR A 918 -31.45 -27.11 27.69
C THR A 918 -30.66 -26.82 28.97
N THR A 919 -30.09 -25.64 29.08
CA THR A 919 -30.15 -24.59 30.11
C THR A 919 -28.85 -23.82 30.06
N SER A 920 -28.88 -22.56 29.84
CA SER A 920 -29.22 -21.35 30.62
C SER A 920 -28.07 -20.84 31.50
N ASP A 921 -27.77 -19.63 31.24
CA ASP A 921 -27.49 -18.50 32.14
C ASP A 921 -26.18 -18.39 32.93
N ASP A 922 -25.69 -17.24 32.74
CA ASP A 922 -25.26 -16.23 33.74
C ASP A 922 -23.78 -16.01 34.00
N ASP A 923 -23.55 -14.74 33.84
CA ASP A 923 -22.79 -13.79 34.64
C ASP A 923 -21.30 -13.52 34.42
N LYS A 924 -21.14 -12.28 33.94
CA LYS A 924 -20.27 -11.20 34.45
C LYS A 924 -18.81 -11.53 34.84
N LYS A 925 -17.89 -11.05 34.10
CA LYS A 925 -17.16 -9.81 34.42
C LYS A 925 -16.34 -9.38 33.21
#